data_7ba03a737eb33a7f6a4a7b36348811c9
#
_entry.id   7ba03a737eb33a7f6a4a7b36348811c9
#
_cell.length_a   1.000
_cell.length_b   1.000
_cell.length_c   1.000
_cell.angle_alpha   90.00
_cell.angle_beta   90.00
_cell.angle_gamma   90.00
#
_symmetry.space_group_name_H-M   'P 1'
#
loop_
_entity.id
_entity.type
_entity.pdbx_description
1 polymer ?
#
loop_
_entity_poly.entity_id
_entity_poly.type
_entity_poly.pdbx_seq_one_letter_code
_entity_poly.pdbx_strand_id
1 'polypeptide(L)'
;MAHVLFWRKFANSVKSGCVSRDLKAAGAIPGQAGGGINLPGYSRTGIRKSKTGRWRAAALIALNLFMIAHIIQWQIMGKTVSPIEPSETMYTLQNGFVNAGFIFFGLAILATLLFGRFVCGWGCHILALQDFCGWLLKKIGLHPKPFRSRLLVYVPLCAALYMFVWPVVYRIFSKPGHEPIIPKFTNHLVTTNFWATFPSVAVAIPFLFICGFVTVYFLGQKGFCTYACPYGGFFGLADKFSPGKIRVTPACNQCGHCTATCTSNVLVHAEVKQYGMVVDPGCMKCMDCVSVCPNDALYFGFGKSTLLAPKSNVIKRHYSLTWPEEIVGALVFLGSFLAVRGVYALVPFLMALGCAAVTTFLTLKTWRLLRARELSFYRFNLKSSGKLHKAGWVFVIFACAWIGLNMHCGWVRYHEFLGNVAFNKVHLPDEVALAQLDPARWLSPADRQNIIQGKEHYLAASRTGLFVNNEALPKLAWLEYLLGDAEQSVQTLGTAAARQKDESKALSLYYRGAILSRLGRYDEARATLDEALAERDDLILARQEKGEALWQLGRRDEAVSVWTDAVQRNASLVLANNELAGAQRLLGNLEQASVHEKQGDQFTPNNPFYHWVLGRRLQDLGMTELAEKHFQQAGQLSSSGTELPGQN
;
A
#
# COMPACT_ATOMS: atom_id res chain seq x y z
N MET A 1 12.12 -31.13 32.18
CA MET A 1 12.64 -30.52 33.44
C MET A 1 13.87 -29.61 33.21
N ALA A 2 14.74 -29.89 32.25
CA ALA A 2 15.96 -29.06 32.00
C ALA A 2 15.67 -27.64 31.47
N HIS A 3 14.62 -27.43 30.68
CA HIS A 3 14.26 -26.10 30.11
C HIS A 3 13.74 -25.08 31.14
N VAL A 4 13.12 -25.54 32.22
CA VAL A 4 12.58 -24.66 33.29
C VAL A 4 13.69 -24.18 34.22
N LEU A 5 14.76 -24.95 34.37
CA LEU A 5 15.92 -24.59 35.19
C LEU A 5 16.83 -23.55 34.52
N PHE A 6 16.91 -23.53 33.16
CA PHE A 6 17.66 -22.53 32.43
C PHE A 6 17.05 -21.13 32.58
N TRP A 7 15.72 -21.02 32.48
CA TRP A 7 15.02 -19.74 32.65
C TRP A 7 15.01 -19.21 34.09
N ARG A 8 15.01 -20.10 35.08
CA ARG A 8 15.15 -19.69 36.50
C ARG A 8 16.56 -19.19 36.83
N LYS A 9 17.61 -19.79 36.28
CA LYS A 9 19.00 -19.28 36.44
C LYS A 9 19.20 -17.94 35.75
N PHE A 10 18.61 -17.76 34.58
CA PHE A 10 18.65 -16.49 33.86
C PHE A 10 17.90 -15.37 34.62
N ALA A 11 16.75 -15.65 35.20
CA ALA A 11 15.97 -14.71 35.99
C ALA A 11 16.65 -14.32 37.32
N ASN A 12 17.37 -15.24 37.97
CA ASN A 12 18.09 -14.96 39.21
C ASN A 12 19.42 -14.20 38.98
N SER A 13 20.10 -14.40 37.85
CA SER A 13 21.28 -13.61 37.47
C SER A 13 20.93 -12.14 37.19
N VAL A 14 19.65 -11.86 36.86
CA VAL A 14 19.15 -10.50 36.62
C VAL A 14 18.78 -9.76 37.92
N LYS A 15 18.52 -10.49 39.02
CA LYS A 15 18.14 -9.93 40.33
C LYS A 15 19.30 -9.55 41.22
N SER A 16 20.51 -10.07 41.02
CA SER A 16 21.66 -9.87 41.90
C SER A 16 22.58 -8.69 41.48
N GLY A 17 22.23 -7.91 40.47
CA GLY A 17 23.02 -6.79 39.94
C GLY A 17 22.63 -5.39 40.44
N CYS A 18 21.78 -5.27 41.46
CA CYS A 18 21.37 -3.97 42.00
C CYS A 18 22.02 -3.73 43.37
N VAL A 19 23.33 -3.45 43.35
CA VAL A 19 24.02 -2.89 44.51
C VAL A 19 24.46 -1.45 44.17
N SER A 20 24.02 -0.54 45.02
CA SER A 20 24.37 0.87 45.04
C SER A 20 25.88 1.12 44.97
N ARG A 21 26.33 1.92 44.03
CA ARG A 21 27.61 2.64 44.13
C ARG A 21 27.35 4.11 43.95
N ASP A 22 27.71 4.85 44.98
CA ASP A 22 27.80 6.30 45.04
C ASP A 22 28.71 6.81 43.94
N LEU A 23 28.20 7.71 43.09
CA LEU A 23 28.97 8.44 42.10
C LEU A 23 29.21 9.86 42.63
N LYS A 24 30.40 10.04 43.22
CA LYS A 24 31.01 11.37 43.40
C LYS A 24 31.41 11.93 42.04
N ALA A 25 31.19 13.23 41.93
CA ALA A 25 31.46 14.14 40.85
C ALA A 25 32.62 13.79 39.91
N ALA A 26 32.37 13.70 38.62
CA ALA A 26 33.36 13.90 37.57
C ALA A 26 32.72 14.63 36.39
N GLY A 27 33.47 15.59 35.87
CA GLY A 27 33.05 16.65 34.96
C GLY A 27 32.33 16.16 33.67
N ALA A 28 31.42 16.97 33.22
CA ALA A 28 30.68 16.81 31.99
C ALA A 28 31.60 16.88 30.77
N ILE A 29 31.75 15.74 30.07
CA ILE A 29 32.33 15.68 28.72
C ILE A 29 31.20 15.85 27.69
N PRO A 30 31.29 16.80 26.75
CA PRO A 30 30.29 16.95 25.69
C PRO A 30 30.50 15.85 24.66
N GLY A 31 29.56 14.87 24.55
CA GLY A 31 29.64 13.82 23.54
C GLY A 31 28.78 12.58 23.73
N GLN A 32 28.06 12.43 24.84
CA GLN A 32 27.21 11.24 25.03
C GLN A 32 25.80 11.42 24.46
N ALA A 33 25.65 11.11 23.17
CA ALA A 33 24.35 10.92 22.49
C ALA A 33 23.84 9.51 22.76
N GLY A 34 23.28 9.24 23.91
CA GLY A 34 22.76 7.93 24.32
C GLY A 34 21.90 8.03 25.58
N GLY A 35 20.93 8.94 25.60
CA GLY A 35 20.17 9.11 26.80
C GLY A 35 18.66 9.22 26.55
N GLY A 36 17.86 8.50 27.31
CA GLY A 36 16.58 9.04 27.71
C GLY A 36 16.80 10.39 28.35
N ILE A 37 15.81 11.29 28.36
CA ILE A 37 15.91 12.60 28.93
C ILE A 37 16.37 12.45 30.38
N ASN A 38 17.66 12.52 30.63
CA ASN A 38 18.18 12.87 31.92
C ASN A 38 18.07 14.41 31.98
N LEU A 39 16.88 14.88 32.34
CA LEU A 39 16.72 16.27 32.72
C LEU A 39 17.50 16.42 34.05
N PRO A 40 18.49 17.31 34.12
CA PRO A 40 19.18 17.57 35.40
C PRO A 40 18.14 17.93 36.46
N GLY A 41 18.06 17.17 37.55
CA GLY A 41 17.12 17.41 38.64
C GLY A 41 15.81 16.58 38.63
N TYR A 42 15.56 15.68 37.66
CA TYR A 42 14.32 14.88 37.65
C TYR A 42 14.60 13.40 38.01
N SER A 43 14.15 13.00 39.18
CA SER A 43 14.18 11.61 39.62
C SER A 43 13.02 10.83 39.03
N ARG A 44 13.31 9.63 38.47
CA ARG A 44 12.28 8.64 38.08
C ARG A 44 11.76 7.83 39.28
N THR A 45 12.36 8.02 40.44
CA THR A 45 11.92 7.36 41.67
C THR A 45 10.65 8.03 42.18
N GLY A 46 9.65 7.24 42.55
CA GLY A 46 8.40 7.75 43.11
C GLY A 46 7.28 8.08 42.10
N ILE A 47 7.45 7.84 40.77
CA ILE A 47 6.37 8.06 39.80
C ILE A 47 5.21 7.10 40.07
N ARG A 48 4.02 7.65 40.30
CA ARG A 48 2.77 6.86 40.45
C ARG A 48 2.47 6.05 39.18
N LYS A 49 1.94 4.83 39.32
CA LYS A 49 1.45 4.07 38.17
C LYS A 49 0.21 4.75 37.57
N SER A 50 0.17 4.89 36.23
CA SER A 50 -0.98 5.49 35.54
C SER A 50 -2.25 4.65 35.78
N LYS A 51 -3.28 5.26 36.36
CA LYS A 51 -4.62 4.66 36.47
C LYS A 51 -5.31 4.65 35.11
N THR A 52 -5.17 5.73 34.34
CA THR A 52 -5.77 5.91 33.00
C THR A 52 -5.19 4.89 32.01
N GLY A 53 -3.91 4.51 32.15
CA GLY A 53 -3.30 3.50 31.29
C GLY A 53 -3.99 2.14 31.32
N ARG A 54 -4.63 1.76 32.46
CA ARG A 54 -5.42 0.51 32.56
C ARG A 54 -6.73 0.61 31.80
N TRP A 55 -7.47 1.71 31.97
CA TRP A 55 -8.71 1.95 31.25
C TRP A 55 -8.49 2.07 29.74
N ARG A 56 -7.42 2.72 29.33
CA ARG A 56 -7.03 2.81 27.93
C ARG A 56 -6.68 1.42 27.37
N ALA A 57 -5.92 0.61 28.08
CA ALA A 57 -5.64 -0.75 27.67
C ALA A 57 -6.92 -1.58 27.51
N ALA A 58 -7.87 -1.47 28.45
CA ALA A 58 -9.17 -2.11 28.36
C ALA A 58 -9.97 -1.66 27.14
N ALA A 59 -10.02 -0.34 26.85
CA ALA A 59 -10.68 0.20 25.66
C ALA A 59 -10.06 -0.31 24.37
N LEU A 60 -8.73 -0.35 24.27
CA LEU A 60 -8.02 -0.84 23.09
C LEU A 60 -8.18 -2.36 22.91
N ILE A 61 -8.22 -3.14 23.99
CA ILE A 61 -8.53 -4.58 23.93
C ILE A 61 -9.97 -4.78 23.46
N ALA A 62 -10.93 -4.05 24.03
CA ALA A 62 -12.34 -4.13 23.62
C ALA A 62 -12.52 -3.80 22.14
N LEU A 63 -11.79 -2.80 21.60
CA LEU A 63 -11.79 -2.47 20.18
C LEU A 63 -11.34 -3.65 19.33
N ASN A 64 -10.23 -4.31 19.70
CA ASN A 64 -9.73 -5.47 18.95
C ASN A 64 -10.67 -6.67 19.04
N LEU A 65 -11.32 -6.90 20.21
CA LEU A 65 -12.35 -7.93 20.35
C LEU A 65 -13.58 -7.63 19.47
N PHE A 66 -13.97 -6.35 19.37
CA PHE A 66 -15.04 -5.93 18.48
C PHE A 66 -14.70 -6.16 17.00
N MET A 67 -13.44 -5.89 16.58
CA MET A 67 -12.97 -6.21 15.22
C MET A 67 -13.04 -7.71 14.93
N ILE A 68 -12.63 -8.55 15.88
CA ILE A 68 -12.72 -10.02 15.75
C ILE A 68 -14.18 -10.45 15.65
N ALA A 69 -15.06 -9.92 16.48
CA ALA A 69 -16.49 -10.21 16.43
C ALA A 69 -17.11 -9.80 15.10
N HIS A 70 -16.68 -8.68 14.53
CA HIS A 70 -17.12 -8.21 13.21
C HIS A 70 -16.69 -9.18 12.08
N ILE A 71 -15.47 -9.71 12.12
CA ILE A 71 -15.00 -10.74 11.18
C ILE A 71 -15.80 -12.04 11.31
N ILE A 72 -16.07 -12.49 12.55
CA ILE A 72 -16.88 -13.68 12.82
C ILE A 72 -18.30 -13.49 12.29
N GLN A 73 -18.90 -12.33 12.55
CA GLN A 73 -20.25 -11.99 12.06
C GLN A 73 -20.31 -12.04 10.54
N TRP A 74 -19.28 -11.51 9.84
CA TRP A 74 -19.21 -11.60 8.38
C TRP A 74 -19.15 -13.07 7.89
N GLN A 75 -18.32 -13.90 8.52
CA GLN A 75 -18.21 -15.32 8.13
C GLN A 75 -19.52 -16.10 8.32
N ILE A 76 -20.30 -15.77 9.35
CA ILE A 76 -21.58 -16.43 9.62
C ILE A 76 -22.67 -15.93 8.67
N MET A 77 -22.75 -14.62 8.42
CA MET A 77 -23.85 -14.01 7.66
C MET A 77 -23.56 -13.81 6.16
N GLY A 78 -22.33 -14.05 5.70
CA GLY A 78 -21.89 -13.85 4.33
C GLY A 78 -21.86 -12.39 3.86
N LYS A 79 -22.33 -11.45 4.68
CA LYS A 79 -22.33 -10.00 4.42
C LYS A 79 -22.15 -9.22 5.72
N THR A 80 -21.54 -8.05 5.63
CA THR A 80 -21.33 -7.17 6.79
C THR A 80 -21.12 -5.72 6.35
N VAL A 81 -20.97 -4.81 7.30
CA VAL A 81 -20.58 -3.41 7.05
C VAL A 81 -19.17 -3.41 6.44
N SER A 82 -18.90 -2.54 5.46
CA SER A 82 -17.56 -2.37 4.88
C SER A 82 -16.55 -2.00 5.97
N PRO A 83 -15.23 -2.32 5.78
CA PRO A 83 -14.26 -2.11 6.84
C PRO A 83 -14.24 -0.69 7.39
N ILE A 84 -14.25 -0.56 8.73
CA ILE A 84 -14.29 0.73 9.43
C ILE A 84 -12.83 1.17 9.67
N GLU A 85 -12.11 1.45 8.57
CA GLU A 85 -10.72 1.90 8.61
C GLU A 85 -10.50 3.15 7.78
N PRO A 86 -9.61 4.08 8.22
CA PRO A 86 -9.29 5.29 7.44
C PRO A 86 -8.72 4.99 6.04
N SER A 87 -8.09 3.82 5.81
CA SER A 87 -7.58 3.37 4.51
C SER A 87 -8.66 3.28 3.45
N GLU A 88 -9.87 2.85 3.82
CA GLU A 88 -11.00 2.69 2.93
C GLU A 88 -11.46 4.02 2.27
N THR A 89 -11.11 5.16 2.88
CA THR A 89 -11.35 6.50 2.30
C THR A 89 -10.69 6.66 0.93
N MET A 90 -9.60 5.95 0.65
CA MET A 90 -8.96 5.98 -0.66
C MET A 90 -9.89 5.49 -1.76
N TYR A 91 -10.61 4.38 -1.51
CA TYR A 91 -11.57 3.83 -2.46
C TYR A 91 -12.71 4.81 -2.74
N THR A 92 -13.18 5.52 -1.71
CA THR A 92 -14.18 6.58 -1.89
C THR A 92 -13.66 7.69 -2.80
N LEU A 93 -12.44 8.17 -2.61
CA LEU A 93 -11.84 9.23 -3.40
C LEU A 93 -11.48 8.78 -4.83
N GLN A 94 -11.19 7.50 -5.03
CA GLN A 94 -10.82 6.94 -6.33
C GLN A 94 -12.05 6.53 -7.16
N ASN A 95 -13.05 5.93 -6.52
CA ASN A 95 -14.18 5.29 -7.20
C ASN A 95 -15.49 6.07 -7.07
N GLY A 96 -15.55 7.07 -6.19
CA GLY A 96 -16.72 7.95 -6.05
C GLY A 96 -17.91 7.37 -5.30
N PHE A 97 -17.73 6.32 -4.49
CA PHE A 97 -18.77 5.78 -3.62
C PHE A 97 -18.39 5.92 -2.14
N VAL A 98 -19.37 6.23 -1.30
CA VAL A 98 -19.20 6.37 0.15
C VAL A 98 -19.20 5.00 0.81
N ASN A 99 -18.17 4.68 1.58
CA ASN A 99 -18.06 3.48 2.41
C ASN A 99 -17.98 3.83 3.91
N ALA A 100 -18.06 2.82 4.79
CA ALA A 100 -18.06 3.03 6.24
C ALA A 100 -16.74 3.64 6.74
N GLY A 101 -15.61 3.28 6.11
CA GLY A 101 -14.29 3.84 6.45
C GLY A 101 -14.18 5.33 6.17
N PHE A 102 -14.77 5.82 5.08
CA PHE A 102 -14.84 7.27 4.77
C PHE A 102 -15.63 8.04 5.83
N ILE A 103 -16.81 7.51 6.22
CA ILE A 103 -17.63 8.12 7.25
C ILE A 103 -16.88 8.14 8.58
N PHE A 104 -16.27 7.01 8.97
CA PHE A 104 -15.47 6.91 10.18
C PHE A 104 -14.32 7.92 10.19
N PHE A 105 -13.59 8.03 9.08
CA PHE A 105 -12.45 8.95 8.98
C PHE A 105 -12.87 10.42 9.08
N GLY A 106 -13.97 10.80 8.43
CA GLY A 106 -14.57 12.12 8.54
C GLY A 106 -14.97 12.46 9.98
N LEU A 107 -15.67 11.55 10.65
CA LEU A 107 -16.05 11.70 12.07
C LEU A 107 -14.83 11.76 12.99
N ALA A 108 -13.79 10.97 12.72
CA ALA A 108 -12.55 10.99 13.48
C ALA A 108 -11.78 12.31 13.33
N ILE A 109 -11.80 12.93 12.13
CA ILE A 109 -11.24 14.27 11.91
C ILE A 109 -12.06 15.33 12.67
N LEU A 110 -13.38 15.29 12.60
CA LEU A 110 -14.28 16.20 13.34
C LEU A 110 -14.07 16.06 14.86
N ALA A 111 -14.03 14.83 15.37
CA ALA A 111 -13.72 14.58 16.78
C ALA A 111 -12.32 15.12 17.16
N THR A 112 -11.34 15.02 16.25
CA THR A 112 -9.99 15.56 16.49
C THR A 112 -9.97 17.08 16.48
N LEU A 113 -10.78 17.74 15.66
CA LEU A 113 -10.93 19.19 15.66
C LEU A 113 -11.52 19.71 16.99
N LEU A 114 -12.37 18.91 17.66
CA LEU A 114 -12.97 19.29 18.95
C LEU A 114 -12.09 18.87 20.14
N PHE A 115 -11.73 17.59 20.22
CA PHE A 115 -11.10 16.98 21.40
C PHE A 115 -9.61 16.76 21.25
N GLY A 116 -9.02 17.13 20.10
CA GLY A 116 -7.65 16.74 19.76
C GLY A 116 -7.54 15.26 19.40
N ARG A 117 -6.32 14.76 19.30
CA ARG A 117 -6.00 13.38 18.85
C ARG A 117 -6.46 12.28 19.83
N PHE A 118 -7.65 12.41 20.38
CA PHE A 118 -8.21 11.44 21.33
C PHE A 118 -8.50 10.11 20.64
N VAL A 119 -9.06 10.13 19.42
CA VAL A 119 -9.32 8.93 18.63
C VAL A 119 -8.03 8.13 18.42
N CYS A 120 -6.89 8.79 18.11
CA CYS A 120 -5.61 8.10 18.01
C CYS A 120 -5.19 7.44 19.32
N GLY A 121 -5.45 8.09 20.47
CA GLY A 121 -5.02 7.60 21.78
C GLY A 121 -5.82 6.43 22.34
N TRP A 122 -7.11 6.29 21.95
CA TRP A 122 -8.08 5.40 22.59
C TRP A 122 -8.80 4.46 21.64
N GLY A 123 -8.86 4.78 20.33
CA GLY A 123 -9.64 4.06 19.34
C GLY A 123 -8.85 3.58 18.12
N CYS A 124 -7.51 3.50 18.21
CA CYS A 124 -6.68 3.07 17.07
C CYS A 124 -6.03 1.70 17.34
N HIS A 125 -6.32 0.72 16.47
CA HIS A 125 -5.76 -0.63 16.57
C HIS A 125 -4.23 -0.68 16.35
N ILE A 126 -3.67 0.18 15.48
CA ILE A 126 -2.21 0.28 15.29
C ILE A 126 -1.54 0.80 16.56
N LEU A 127 -2.18 1.75 17.26
CA LEU A 127 -1.66 2.20 18.55
C LEU A 127 -1.73 1.09 19.59
N ALA A 128 -2.81 0.29 19.61
CA ALA A 128 -2.93 -0.87 20.48
C ALA A 128 -1.77 -1.84 20.28
N LEU A 129 -1.44 -2.15 19.02
CA LEU A 129 -0.29 -2.99 18.66
C LEU A 129 1.04 -2.41 19.19
N GLN A 130 1.28 -1.10 19.00
CA GLN A 130 2.52 -0.47 19.46
C GLN A 130 2.62 -0.43 20.99
N ASP A 131 1.52 -0.16 21.68
CA ASP A 131 1.49 -0.19 23.14
C ASP A 131 1.71 -1.61 23.68
N PHE A 132 1.14 -2.64 23.04
CA PHE A 132 1.37 -4.04 23.37
C PHE A 132 2.84 -4.43 23.16
N CYS A 133 3.42 -4.11 22.01
CA CYS A 133 4.84 -4.36 21.71
C CYS A 133 5.75 -3.62 22.69
N GLY A 134 5.44 -2.36 23.01
CA GLY A 134 6.18 -1.59 24.00
C GLY A 134 6.10 -2.16 25.43
N TRP A 135 4.94 -2.72 25.81
CA TRP A 135 4.75 -3.43 27.08
C TRP A 135 5.56 -4.73 27.11
N LEU A 136 5.54 -5.51 26.01
CA LEU A 136 6.31 -6.75 25.90
C LEU A 136 7.82 -6.47 26.03
N LEU A 137 8.33 -5.46 25.30
CA LEU A 137 9.73 -5.04 25.38
C LEU A 137 10.12 -4.61 26.82
N LYS A 138 9.25 -3.87 27.51
CA LYS A 138 9.48 -3.49 28.92
C LYS A 138 9.55 -4.71 29.86
N LYS A 139 8.74 -5.75 29.62
CA LYS A 139 8.79 -6.98 30.42
C LYS A 139 10.13 -7.71 30.31
N ILE A 140 10.77 -7.66 29.14
CA ILE A 140 12.11 -8.23 28.93
C ILE A 140 13.24 -7.24 29.27
N GLY A 141 12.91 -6.12 29.94
CA GLY A 141 13.87 -5.11 30.41
C GLY A 141 14.38 -4.17 29.33
N LEU A 142 13.77 -4.15 28.16
CA LEU A 142 14.06 -3.18 27.10
C LEU A 142 13.07 -2.01 27.22
N HIS A 143 13.60 -0.79 27.31
CA HIS A 143 12.80 0.43 27.40
C HIS A 143 12.99 1.23 26.11
N PRO A 144 12.06 1.14 25.12
CA PRO A 144 12.18 1.84 23.87
C PRO A 144 12.33 3.35 24.09
N LYS A 145 13.42 3.92 23.56
CA LYS A 145 13.70 5.36 23.66
C LYS A 145 13.15 6.07 22.43
N PRO A 146 12.54 7.24 22.62
CA PRO A 146 12.01 8.00 21.49
C PRO A 146 13.16 8.54 20.61
N PHE A 147 13.05 8.30 19.33
CA PHE A 147 13.87 8.93 18.31
C PHE A 147 13.30 10.31 17.95
N ARG A 148 14.12 11.34 17.73
CA ARG A 148 13.69 12.71 17.43
C ARG A 148 14.38 13.24 16.20
N SER A 149 13.61 13.45 15.12
CA SER A 149 14.06 14.07 13.87
C SER A 149 13.23 15.31 13.57
N ARG A 150 13.86 16.32 12.94
CA ARG A 150 13.19 17.55 12.49
C ARG A 150 12.43 17.32 11.20
N LEU A 151 13.04 16.61 10.25
CA LEU A 151 12.49 16.42 8.90
C LEU A 151 11.52 15.23 8.84
N LEU A 152 11.86 14.10 9.44
CA LEU A 152 11.04 12.89 9.37
C LEU A 152 9.66 13.05 10.05
N VAL A 153 9.51 14.04 10.92
CA VAL A 153 8.21 14.36 11.53
C VAL A 153 7.17 14.84 10.50
N TYR A 154 7.60 15.31 9.34
CA TYR A 154 6.71 15.71 8.24
C TYR A 154 6.29 14.55 7.34
N VAL A 155 6.96 13.40 7.43
CA VAL A 155 6.63 12.20 6.62
C VAL A 155 5.16 11.80 6.72
N PRO A 156 4.51 11.76 7.90
CA PRO A 156 3.09 11.46 7.99
C PRO A 156 2.20 12.39 7.17
N LEU A 157 2.50 13.69 7.16
CA LEU A 157 1.74 14.65 6.35
C LEU A 157 2.01 14.48 4.85
N CYS A 158 3.27 14.33 4.44
CA CYS A 158 3.63 14.07 3.05
C CYS A 158 3.00 12.76 2.56
N ALA A 159 3.02 11.71 3.38
CA ALA A 159 2.39 10.43 3.06
C ALA A 159 0.86 10.55 2.95
N ALA A 160 0.23 11.36 3.81
CA ALA A 160 -1.20 11.65 3.75
C ALA A 160 -1.58 12.39 2.46
N LEU A 161 -0.83 13.44 2.09
CA LEU A 161 -1.06 14.17 0.85
C LEU A 161 -0.87 13.26 -0.37
N TYR A 162 0.16 12.43 -0.36
CA TYR A 162 0.41 11.48 -1.43
C TYR A 162 -0.70 10.40 -1.53
N MET A 163 -1.20 9.92 -0.41
CA MET A 163 -2.19 8.85 -0.36
C MET A 163 -3.60 9.32 -0.74
N PHE A 164 -4.00 10.50 -0.25
CA PHE A 164 -5.39 10.98 -0.37
C PHE A 164 -5.56 12.11 -1.39
N VAL A 165 -4.59 12.98 -1.54
CA VAL A 165 -4.71 14.17 -2.40
C VAL A 165 -4.15 13.91 -3.79
N TRP A 166 -2.97 13.30 -3.88
CA TRP A 166 -2.27 13.07 -5.14
C TRP A 166 -3.10 12.29 -6.19
N PRO A 167 -3.82 11.19 -5.85
CA PRO A 167 -4.63 10.46 -6.84
C PRO A 167 -5.73 11.31 -7.46
N VAL A 168 -6.33 12.22 -6.67
CA VAL A 168 -7.36 13.16 -7.15
C VAL A 168 -6.75 14.20 -8.07
N VAL A 169 -5.63 14.83 -7.65
CA VAL A 169 -4.89 15.82 -8.43
C VAL A 169 -4.40 15.21 -9.74
N TYR A 170 -3.77 14.03 -9.69
CA TYR A 170 -3.27 13.34 -10.87
C TYR A 170 -4.37 13.06 -11.89
N ARG A 171 -5.55 12.62 -11.44
CA ARG A 171 -6.69 12.35 -12.31
C ARG A 171 -7.16 13.61 -13.05
N ILE A 172 -7.27 14.74 -12.33
CA ILE A 172 -7.72 16.01 -12.92
C ILE A 172 -6.74 16.49 -14.00
N PHE A 173 -5.43 16.37 -13.75
CA PHE A 173 -4.41 16.87 -14.67
C PHE A 173 -4.02 15.91 -15.80
N SER A 174 -4.17 14.59 -15.61
CA SER A 174 -3.72 13.58 -16.59
C SER A 174 -4.76 13.26 -17.66
N LYS A 175 -6.03 13.56 -17.42
CA LYS A 175 -7.12 13.30 -18.37
C LYS A 175 -7.94 14.56 -18.57
N PRO A 176 -7.69 15.33 -19.63
CA PRO A 176 -8.50 16.51 -19.95
C PRO A 176 -9.98 16.14 -20.04
N GLY A 177 -10.85 16.90 -19.38
CA GLY A 177 -12.29 16.66 -19.35
C GLY A 177 -12.78 15.75 -18.22
N HIS A 178 -11.92 15.27 -17.31
CA HIS A 178 -12.36 14.55 -16.12
C HIS A 178 -12.68 15.53 -15.00
N GLU A 179 -13.95 15.58 -14.64
CA GLU A 179 -14.41 16.33 -13.46
C GLU A 179 -14.00 15.62 -12.16
N PRO A 180 -13.86 16.37 -11.05
CA PRO A 180 -13.64 15.76 -9.74
C PRO A 180 -14.82 14.86 -9.39
N ILE A 181 -14.52 13.61 -8.99
CA ILE A 181 -15.56 12.66 -8.59
C ILE A 181 -16.11 13.10 -7.23
N ILE A 182 -17.40 13.45 -7.21
CA ILE A 182 -18.14 13.73 -5.98
C ILE A 182 -18.63 12.39 -5.43
N PRO A 183 -18.22 12.00 -4.19
CA PRO A 183 -18.67 10.74 -3.60
C PRO A 183 -20.18 10.68 -3.46
N LYS A 184 -20.79 9.59 -3.95
CA LYS A 184 -22.22 9.33 -3.88
C LYS A 184 -22.53 8.23 -2.87
N PHE A 185 -23.65 8.34 -2.18
CA PHE A 185 -24.16 7.25 -1.34
C PHE A 185 -24.77 6.16 -2.23
N THR A 186 -24.24 4.96 -2.09
CA THR A 186 -24.63 3.75 -2.82
C THR A 186 -24.64 2.58 -1.83
N ASN A 187 -24.83 1.36 -2.31
CA ASN A 187 -24.86 0.16 -1.46
C ASN A 187 -23.49 -0.28 -0.89
N HIS A 188 -22.43 0.53 -1.07
CA HIS A 188 -21.06 0.20 -0.63
C HIS A 188 -20.81 0.36 0.89
N LEU A 189 -21.85 0.67 1.67
CA LEU A 189 -21.79 0.56 3.13
C LEU A 189 -21.78 -0.89 3.60
N VAL A 190 -22.23 -1.82 2.76
CA VAL A 190 -22.27 -3.26 3.03
C VAL A 190 -21.36 -3.97 2.03
N THR A 191 -20.63 -4.98 2.49
CA THR A 191 -19.78 -5.83 1.65
C THR A 191 -20.06 -7.31 1.89
N THR A 192 -19.94 -8.10 0.83
CA THR A 192 -19.94 -9.58 0.89
C THR A 192 -18.51 -10.13 1.00
N ASN A 193 -17.52 -9.35 0.58
CA ASN A 193 -16.11 -9.70 0.70
C ASN A 193 -15.37 -8.71 1.60
N PHE A 194 -15.49 -8.91 2.91
CA PHE A 194 -14.85 -8.05 3.92
C PHE A 194 -13.32 -8.04 3.81
N TRP A 195 -12.72 -9.15 3.35
CA TRP A 195 -11.26 -9.31 3.31
C TRP A 195 -10.61 -8.78 2.02
N ALA A 196 -11.41 -8.36 1.02
CA ALA A 196 -10.90 -7.94 -0.29
C ALA A 196 -9.86 -6.81 -0.24
N THR A 197 -10.01 -5.89 0.73
CA THR A 197 -9.13 -4.72 0.89
C THR A 197 -7.95 -4.97 1.83
N PHE A 198 -7.90 -6.13 2.50
CA PHE A 198 -6.82 -6.48 3.42
C PHE A 198 -5.74 -7.33 2.74
N PRO A 199 -4.49 -7.20 3.19
CA PRO A 199 -3.42 -8.06 2.68
C PRO A 199 -3.64 -9.51 3.12
N SER A 200 -3.11 -10.45 2.33
CA SER A 200 -3.09 -11.87 2.72
C SER A 200 -2.40 -12.07 4.07
N VAL A 201 -2.72 -13.17 4.78
CA VAL A 201 -2.14 -13.50 6.10
C VAL A 201 -0.61 -13.53 6.03
N ALA A 202 -0.03 -14.01 4.94
CA ALA A 202 1.41 -14.05 4.71
C ALA A 202 2.05 -12.65 4.70
N VAL A 203 1.32 -11.61 4.32
CA VAL A 203 1.75 -10.21 4.33
C VAL A 203 1.35 -9.51 5.63
N ALA A 204 0.19 -9.85 6.20
CA ALA A 204 -0.30 -9.26 7.44
C ALA A 204 0.63 -9.53 8.63
N ILE A 205 1.18 -10.74 8.76
CA ILE A 205 2.11 -11.08 9.86
C ILE A 205 3.38 -10.23 9.81
N PRO A 206 4.15 -10.17 8.70
CA PRO A 206 5.30 -9.25 8.58
C PRO A 206 4.92 -7.78 8.78
N PHE A 207 3.76 -7.35 8.27
CA PHE A 207 3.25 -6.00 8.48
C PHE A 207 3.10 -5.66 9.97
N LEU A 208 2.39 -6.50 10.73
CA LEU A 208 2.20 -6.30 12.17
C LEU A 208 3.53 -6.36 12.94
N PHE A 209 4.44 -7.24 12.55
CA PHE A 209 5.77 -7.34 13.16
C PHE A 209 6.61 -6.09 12.89
N ILE A 210 6.67 -5.60 11.66
CA ILE A 210 7.45 -4.43 11.28
C ILE A 210 6.84 -3.16 11.89
N CYS A 211 5.54 -2.90 11.64
CA CYS A 211 4.88 -1.68 12.10
C CYS A 211 4.67 -1.64 13.62
N GLY A 212 4.54 -2.79 14.27
CA GLY A 212 4.44 -2.92 15.72
C GLY A 212 5.81 -3.04 16.37
N PHE A 213 6.42 -4.23 16.29
CA PHE A 213 7.59 -4.57 17.10
C PHE A 213 8.87 -3.86 16.65
N VAL A 214 9.20 -3.92 15.34
CA VAL A 214 10.47 -3.39 14.82
C VAL A 214 10.53 -1.87 14.92
N THR A 215 9.44 -1.17 14.55
CA THR A 215 9.38 0.29 14.67
C THR A 215 9.41 0.75 16.13
N VAL A 216 8.73 0.04 17.04
CA VAL A 216 8.78 0.36 18.48
C VAL A 216 10.18 0.14 19.05
N TYR A 217 10.84 -0.95 18.64
CA TYR A 217 12.19 -1.26 19.09
C TYR A 217 13.21 -0.20 18.68
N PHE A 218 13.20 0.24 17.41
CA PHE A 218 14.21 1.16 16.90
C PHE A 218 13.85 2.64 17.11
N LEU A 219 12.59 3.02 16.92
CA LEU A 219 12.15 4.43 16.89
C LEU A 219 11.46 4.89 18.18
N GLY A 220 11.18 3.98 19.09
CA GLY A 220 10.48 4.25 20.33
C GLY A 220 9.01 3.88 20.30
N GLN A 221 8.37 3.98 21.48
CA GLN A 221 7.08 3.37 21.77
C GLN A 221 5.92 3.79 20.83
N LYS A 222 6.02 4.93 20.15
CA LYS A 222 5.06 5.43 19.16
C LYS A 222 5.77 5.84 17.86
N GLY A 223 6.82 5.11 17.51
CA GLY A 223 7.67 5.43 16.37
C GLY A 223 6.93 5.39 15.04
N PHE A 224 6.08 4.38 14.82
CA PHE A 224 5.26 4.30 13.61
C PHE A 224 4.26 5.47 13.52
N CYS A 225 3.53 5.75 14.61
CA CYS A 225 2.56 6.85 14.65
C CYS A 225 3.21 8.23 14.41
N THR A 226 4.48 8.38 14.77
CA THR A 226 5.22 9.65 14.66
C THR A 226 5.85 9.84 13.28
N TYR A 227 6.33 8.77 12.62
CA TYR A 227 7.17 8.88 11.42
C TYR A 227 6.64 8.14 10.19
N ALA A 228 5.58 7.34 10.31
CA ALA A 228 5.09 6.54 9.19
C ALA A 228 3.58 6.63 8.97
N CYS A 229 2.78 6.94 10.01
CA CYS A 229 1.32 6.90 9.91
C CYS A 229 0.74 8.10 9.14
N PRO A 230 0.19 7.96 7.92
CA PRO A 230 -0.36 9.06 7.15
C PRO A 230 -1.59 9.71 7.82
N TYR A 231 -2.43 8.91 8.49
CA TYR A 231 -3.58 9.46 9.22
C TYR A 231 -3.14 10.40 10.35
N GLY A 232 -1.98 10.08 10.96
CA GLY A 232 -1.32 10.94 11.94
C GLY A 232 -0.97 12.33 11.40
N GLY A 233 -0.74 12.47 10.11
CA GLY A 233 -0.53 13.74 9.43
C GLY A 233 -1.77 14.63 9.48
N PHE A 234 -2.93 14.12 9.06
CA PHE A 234 -4.19 14.85 9.12
C PHE A 234 -4.64 15.13 10.56
N PHE A 235 -4.60 14.13 11.44
CA PHE A 235 -4.98 14.31 12.83
C PHE A 235 -4.04 15.30 13.57
N GLY A 236 -2.74 15.31 13.21
CA GLY A 236 -1.78 16.27 13.77
C GLY A 236 -2.07 17.69 13.32
N LEU A 237 -2.52 17.87 12.08
CA LEU A 237 -2.93 19.18 11.57
C LEU A 237 -4.24 19.62 12.23
N ALA A 238 -5.25 18.76 12.29
CA ALA A 238 -6.52 19.03 12.94
C ALA A 238 -6.37 19.36 14.44
N ASP A 239 -5.45 18.66 15.15
CA ASP A 239 -5.17 18.94 16.57
C ASP A 239 -4.65 20.37 16.82
N LYS A 240 -3.98 21.01 15.85
CA LYS A 240 -3.55 22.41 16.02
C LYS A 240 -4.72 23.37 16.18
N PHE A 241 -5.84 23.08 15.55
CA PHE A 241 -7.06 23.89 15.63
C PHE A 241 -7.92 23.53 16.86
N SER A 242 -7.73 22.35 17.44
CA SER A 242 -8.55 21.84 18.53
C SER A 242 -8.47 22.71 19.80
N PRO A 243 -9.60 23.05 20.41
CA PRO A 243 -9.66 23.66 21.74
C PRO A 243 -9.38 22.67 22.88
N GLY A 244 -9.57 21.36 22.65
CA GLY A 244 -9.37 20.30 23.64
C GLY A 244 -7.88 19.99 23.85
N LYS A 245 -7.30 20.39 24.99
CA LYS A 245 -5.85 20.25 25.32
C LYS A 245 -5.65 19.74 26.73
N ILE A 246 -4.47 19.15 26.98
CA ILE A 246 -3.98 18.97 28.35
C ILE A 246 -3.51 20.32 28.86
N ARG A 247 -4.10 20.77 29.96
CA ARG A 247 -3.88 22.06 30.58
C ARG A 247 -3.29 21.91 31.98
N VAL A 248 -2.81 22.99 32.53
CA VAL A 248 -2.16 23.01 33.85
C VAL A 248 -2.83 24.04 34.76
N THR A 249 -2.95 23.70 36.05
CA THR A 249 -3.34 24.59 37.11
C THR A 249 -2.10 25.21 37.83
N PRO A 250 -2.26 26.27 38.63
CA PRO A 250 -1.14 26.84 39.42
C PRO A 250 -0.51 25.85 40.42
N ALA A 251 -1.16 24.74 40.74
CA ALA A 251 -0.62 23.71 41.64
C ALA A 251 0.59 22.94 41.08
N CYS A 252 1.02 23.23 39.83
CA CYS A 252 2.14 22.56 39.19
C CYS A 252 3.50 23.01 39.79
N ASN A 253 4.20 22.07 40.41
CA ASN A 253 5.55 22.28 40.96
C ASN A 253 6.69 21.94 39.98
N GLN A 254 6.39 21.71 38.70
CA GLN A 254 7.37 21.39 37.64
C GLN A 254 8.20 20.12 37.87
N CYS A 255 7.70 19.14 38.60
CA CYS A 255 8.40 17.88 38.95
C CYS A 255 8.81 16.99 37.77
N GLY A 256 8.27 17.20 36.54
CA GLY A 256 8.65 16.47 35.33
C GLY A 256 8.10 15.06 35.19
N HIS A 257 7.33 14.51 36.14
CA HIS A 257 6.76 13.16 36.10
C HIS A 257 5.91 12.94 34.84
N CYS A 258 5.16 13.94 34.39
CA CYS A 258 4.34 13.94 33.19
C CYS A 258 5.17 13.71 31.92
N THR A 259 6.33 14.32 31.80
CA THR A 259 7.25 14.12 30.66
C THR A 259 7.94 12.78 30.74
N ALA A 260 8.37 12.34 31.93
CA ALA A 260 9.02 11.05 32.13
C ALA A 260 8.10 9.86 31.80
N THR A 261 6.78 10.04 31.96
CA THR A 261 5.75 9.02 31.62
C THR A 261 5.32 9.08 30.17
N CYS A 262 5.50 10.22 29.48
CA CYS A 262 4.99 10.41 28.13
C CYS A 262 5.64 9.45 27.12
N THR A 263 4.80 8.63 26.47
CA THR A 263 5.23 7.67 25.45
C THR A 263 5.22 8.27 24.04
N SER A 264 4.54 9.43 23.85
CA SER A 264 4.45 10.17 22.58
C SER A 264 5.58 11.19 22.42
N ASN A 265 6.60 11.16 23.29
CA ASN A 265 7.78 12.00 23.17
C ASN A 265 7.55 13.53 23.35
N VAL A 266 6.46 13.92 23.99
CA VAL A 266 6.11 15.31 24.26
C VAL A 266 6.81 15.81 25.53
N LEU A 267 7.35 17.03 25.50
CA LEU A 267 7.96 17.68 26.65
C LEU A 267 6.88 18.38 27.53
N VAL A 268 5.97 17.58 28.09
CA VAL A 268 4.77 18.06 28.78
C VAL A 268 5.07 19.13 29.80
N HIS A 269 6.05 18.91 30.74
CA HIS A 269 6.37 19.89 31.79
C HIS A 269 6.84 21.23 31.23
N ALA A 270 7.62 21.21 30.14
CA ALA A 270 8.13 22.44 29.52
C ALA A 270 7.02 23.19 28.79
N GLU A 271 6.15 22.44 28.05
CA GLU A 271 5.05 23.05 27.29
C GLU A 271 3.98 23.65 28.22
N VAL A 272 3.61 22.96 29.30
CA VAL A 272 2.64 23.51 30.26
C VAL A 272 3.19 24.70 31.05
N LYS A 273 4.51 24.73 31.32
CA LYS A 273 5.17 25.89 31.93
C LYS A 273 5.10 27.10 31.00
N GLN A 274 5.34 26.92 29.72
CA GLN A 274 5.47 27.98 28.74
C GLN A 274 4.12 28.48 28.21
N TYR A 275 3.19 27.56 27.92
CA TYR A 275 1.94 27.86 27.24
C TYR A 275 0.71 27.65 28.11
N GLY A 276 0.83 27.17 29.33
CA GLY A 276 -0.31 26.75 30.15
C GLY A 276 -1.04 25.48 29.64
N MET A 277 -0.55 24.90 28.55
CA MET A 277 -1.14 23.73 27.90
C MET A 277 -0.11 22.96 27.07
N VAL A 278 -0.45 21.74 26.68
CA VAL A 278 0.35 20.95 25.73
C VAL A 278 0.00 21.38 24.31
N VAL A 279 1.01 21.82 23.56
CA VAL A 279 0.87 22.34 22.19
C VAL A 279 1.40 21.39 21.11
N ASP A 280 2.25 20.42 21.47
CA ASP A 280 2.85 19.46 20.53
C ASP A 280 1.76 18.57 19.89
N PRO A 281 1.62 18.57 18.55
CA PRO A 281 0.64 17.74 17.85
C PRO A 281 0.94 16.24 17.98
N GLY A 282 2.09 15.83 18.49
CA GLY A 282 2.40 14.45 18.87
C GLY A 282 1.62 13.97 20.11
N CYS A 283 0.96 14.85 20.85
CA CYS A 283 0.15 14.47 22.00
C CYS A 283 -1.14 13.74 21.57
N MET A 284 -1.23 12.44 21.87
CA MET A 284 -2.36 11.58 21.54
C MET A 284 -3.46 11.54 22.60
N LYS A 285 -3.46 12.48 23.53
CA LYS A 285 -4.47 12.59 24.61
C LYS A 285 -4.69 11.27 25.39
N CYS A 286 -3.60 10.51 25.62
CA CYS A 286 -3.65 9.23 26.34
C CYS A 286 -3.93 9.38 27.84
N MET A 287 -3.88 10.60 28.38
CA MET A 287 -4.16 10.97 29.76
C MET A 287 -3.22 10.37 30.81
N ASP A 288 -2.15 9.69 30.41
CA ASP A 288 -1.19 9.10 31.35
C ASP A 288 -0.48 10.20 32.19
N CYS A 289 -0.11 11.31 31.55
CA CYS A 289 0.52 12.46 32.23
C CYS A 289 -0.39 13.12 33.28
N VAL A 290 -1.71 13.12 33.04
CA VAL A 290 -2.71 13.62 33.99
C VAL A 290 -2.77 12.69 35.20
N SER A 291 -2.85 11.41 34.98
CA SER A 291 -3.05 10.41 36.03
C SER A 291 -1.84 10.17 36.95
N VAL A 292 -0.61 10.52 36.48
CA VAL A 292 0.61 10.39 37.27
C VAL A 292 1.02 11.66 38.00
N CYS A 293 0.31 12.77 37.75
CA CYS A 293 0.63 14.04 38.37
C CYS A 293 0.48 13.97 39.90
N PRO A 294 1.54 14.22 40.70
CA PRO A 294 1.44 14.09 42.16
C PRO A 294 0.52 15.13 42.79
N ASN A 295 0.43 16.32 42.17
CA ASN A 295 -0.38 17.43 42.65
C ASN A 295 -1.71 17.59 41.91
N ASP A 296 -2.11 16.62 41.09
CA ASP A 296 -3.31 16.66 40.24
C ASP A 296 -3.44 17.97 39.42
N ALA A 297 -2.27 18.56 39.09
CA ALA A 297 -2.19 19.85 38.43
C ALA A 297 -2.48 19.81 36.93
N LEU A 298 -2.53 18.63 36.32
CA LEU A 298 -2.84 18.47 34.90
C LEU A 298 -4.27 17.98 34.72
N TYR A 299 -4.94 18.54 33.73
CA TYR A 299 -6.30 18.13 33.37
C TYR A 299 -6.55 18.28 31.87
N PHE A 300 -7.54 17.58 31.36
CA PHE A 300 -8.06 17.82 30.01
C PHE A 300 -9.13 18.90 30.07
N GLY A 301 -8.99 19.94 29.23
CA GLY A 301 -9.95 21.05 29.21
C GLY A 301 -9.98 21.78 27.89
N PHE A 302 -11.09 22.50 27.66
CA PHE A 302 -11.30 23.31 26.47
C PHE A 302 -10.81 24.75 26.67
N GLY A 303 -10.43 25.42 25.59
CA GLY A 303 -9.98 26.81 25.60
C GLY A 303 -9.20 27.18 24.33
N LYS A 304 -8.26 28.14 24.42
CA LYS A 304 -7.49 28.59 23.25
C LYS A 304 -6.80 27.42 22.56
N SER A 305 -6.87 27.40 21.22
CA SER A 305 -6.16 26.41 20.39
C SER A 305 -4.65 26.70 20.31
N THR A 306 -3.88 25.75 19.81
CA THR A 306 -2.42 25.92 19.64
C THR A 306 -2.07 27.09 18.72
N LEU A 307 -2.89 27.40 17.71
CA LEU A 307 -2.68 28.51 16.78
C LEU A 307 -2.75 29.89 17.47
N LEU A 308 -3.51 29.98 18.54
CA LEU A 308 -3.66 31.20 19.32
C LEU A 308 -2.67 31.28 20.52
N ALA A 309 -1.80 30.28 20.65
CA ALA A 309 -0.77 30.31 21.68
C ALA A 309 0.29 31.38 21.34
N PRO A 310 0.72 32.18 22.34
CA PRO A 310 1.76 33.17 22.10
C PRO A 310 3.04 32.47 21.62
N LYS A 311 3.67 33.01 20.57
CA LYS A 311 5.02 32.60 20.15
C LYS A 311 6.01 33.05 21.19
N SER A 312 6.21 32.25 22.23
CA SER A 312 7.22 32.56 23.26
C SER A 312 8.51 31.80 22.96
N ASN A 313 9.59 32.25 23.56
CA ASN A 313 10.94 31.76 23.35
C ASN A 313 11.04 30.24 23.38
N VAL A 314 11.59 29.74 22.31
CA VAL A 314 11.64 28.34 21.88
C VAL A 314 12.10 27.40 22.98
N ILE A 315 11.23 26.45 23.37
CA ILE A 315 11.66 25.28 24.12
C ILE A 315 12.78 24.62 23.31
N LYS A 316 14.00 24.60 23.83
CA LYS A 316 15.13 23.94 23.18
C LYS A 316 14.83 22.41 23.08
N ARG A 317 14.35 21.98 21.93
CA ARG A 317 14.16 20.57 21.67
C ARG A 317 15.49 19.92 21.33
N HIS A 318 15.86 18.88 22.07
CA HIS A 318 17.02 18.06 21.73
C HIS A 318 16.63 17.08 20.64
N TYR A 319 17.22 17.24 19.48
CA TYR A 319 17.06 16.34 18.36
C TYR A 319 18.12 15.24 18.38
N SER A 320 17.76 14.06 17.89
CA SER A 320 18.66 12.90 17.84
C SER A 320 19.68 13.00 16.71
N LEU A 321 19.46 13.90 15.75
CA LEU A 321 20.25 14.05 14.52
C LEU A 321 20.81 15.47 14.39
N THR A 322 21.98 15.58 13.79
CA THR A 322 22.55 16.82 13.26
C THR A 322 21.90 17.17 11.91
N TRP A 323 22.03 18.41 11.42
CA TRP A 323 21.44 18.80 10.14
C TRP A 323 21.88 17.94 8.93
N PRO A 324 23.18 17.61 8.75
CA PRO A 324 23.57 16.69 7.68
C PRO A 324 22.94 15.30 7.83
N GLU A 325 22.83 14.77 9.04
CA GLU A 325 22.17 13.49 9.30
C GLU A 325 20.66 13.54 9.02
N GLU A 326 20.00 14.69 9.27
CA GLU A 326 18.58 14.90 8.92
C GLU A 326 18.36 14.81 7.40
N ILE A 327 19.21 15.48 6.61
CA ILE A 327 19.12 15.48 5.15
C ILE A 327 19.38 14.07 4.61
N VAL A 328 20.48 13.45 5.03
CA VAL A 328 20.80 12.06 4.64
C VAL A 328 19.67 11.11 5.07
N GLY A 329 19.15 11.28 6.28
CA GLY A 329 18.04 10.49 6.78
C GLY A 329 16.77 10.63 5.93
N ALA A 330 16.44 11.86 5.49
CA ALA A 330 15.30 12.10 4.62
C ALA A 330 15.49 11.46 3.22
N LEU A 331 16.68 11.55 2.64
CA LEU A 331 17.00 10.92 1.36
C LEU A 331 16.96 9.38 1.45
N VAL A 332 17.54 8.80 2.51
CA VAL A 332 17.49 7.36 2.76
C VAL A 332 16.05 6.89 2.98
N PHE A 333 15.23 7.67 3.69
CA PHE A 333 13.83 7.36 3.88
C PHE A 333 13.08 7.31 2.55
N LEU A 334 13.24 8.34 1.73
CA LEU A 334 12.59 8.41 0.42
C LEU A 334 13.07 7.27 -0.50
N GLY A 335 14.37 7.06 -0.60
CA GLY A 335 14.95 5.98 -1.42
C GLY A 335 14.48 4.60 -0.97
N SER A 336 14.48 4.32 0.35
CA SER A 336 13.97 3.06 0.89
C SER A 336 12.46 2.90 0.67
N PHE A 337 11.68 3.96 0.83
CA PHE A 337 10.25 3.92 0.56
C PHE A 337 9.96 3.57 -0.90
N LEU A 338 10.62 4.23 -1.85
CA LEU A 338 10.46 3.94 -3.29
C LEU A 338 10.94 2.53 -3.65
N ALA A 339 12.01 2.05 -3.01
CA ALA A 339 12.56 0.72 -3.23
C ALA A 339 11.63 -0.41 -2.76
N VAL A 340 10.94 -0.20 -1.63
CA VAL A 340 10.17 -1.27 -0.97
C VAL A 340 8.69 -1.21 -1.32
N ARG A 341 8.15 -0.02 -1.64
CA ARG A 341 6.72 0.14 -1.91
C ARG A 341 6.25 -0.67 -3.11
N GLY A 342 5.30 -1.58 -2.86
CA GLY A 342 4.69 -2.41 -3.90
C GLY A 342 5.63 -3.42 -4.55
N VAL A 343 6.85 -3.64 -3.98
CA VAL A 343 7.74 -4.66 -4.51
C VAL A 343 7.04 -6.02 -4.46
N TYR A 344 7.14 -6.76 -5.56
CA TYR A 344 6.47 -8.04 -5.79
C TYR A 344 4.91 -7.98 -5.69
N ALA A 345 4.31 -6.79 -5.76
CA ALA A 345 2.89 -6.56 -5.45
C ALA A 345 2.48 -7.03 -4.03
N LEU A 346 3.45 -7.20 -3.11
CA LEU A 346 3.23 -7.75 -1.76
C LEU A 346 3.30 -6.71 -0.65
N VAL A 347 4.11 -5.64 -0.83
CA VAL A 347 4.38 -4.69 0.26
C VAL A 347 3.37 -3.55 0.28
N PRO A 348 2.46 -3.51 1.29
CA PRO A 348 1.49 -2.43 1.42
C PRO A 348 2.17 -1.09 1.74
N PHE A 349 1.47 0.00 1.43
CA PHE A 349 1.95 1.37 1.63
C PHE A 349 2.46 1.65 3.05
N LEU A 350 1.68 1.30 4.07
CA LEU A 350 2.05 1.53 5.48
C LEU A 350 3.26 0.71 5.92
N MET A 351 3.39 -0.53 5.41
CA MET A 351 4.56 -1.37 5.68
C MET A 351 5.81 -0.76 5.05
N ALA A 352 5.72 -0.23 3.83
CA ALA A 352 6.83 0.45 3.17
C ALA A 352 7.31 1.68 3.96
N LEU A 353 6.39 2.48 4.53
CA LEU A 353 6.74 3.59 5.41
C LEU A 353 7.44 3.11 6.69
N GLY A 354 6.97 2.01 7.28
CA GLY A 354 7.61 1.39 8.44
C GLY A 354 9.03 0.90 8.12
N CYS A 355 9.20 0.20 6.99
CA CYS A 355 10.50 -0.26 6.52
C CYS A 355 11.46 0.92 6.26
N ALA A 356 10.99 1.97 5.60
CA ALA A 356 11.78 3.17 5.32
C ALA A 356 12.27 3.86 6.61
N ALA A 357 11.40 3.98 7.62
CA ALA A 357 11.76 4.55 8.91
C ALA A 357 12.84 3.70 9.63
N VAL A 358 12.71 2.38 9.61
CA VAL A 358 13.70 1.46 10.19
C VAL A 358 15.02 1.52 9.42
N THR A 359 14.98 1.50 8.08
CA THR A 359 16.17 1.63 7.22
C THR A 359 16.93 2.92 7.51
N THR A 360 16.22 4.04 7.63
CA THR A 360 16.80 5.33 7.99
C THR A 360 17.52 5.27 9.35
N PHE A 361 16.86 4.71 10.35
CA PHE A 361 17.45 4.56 11.66
C PHE A 361 18.71 3.69 11.63
N LEU A 362 18.65 2.52 10.99
CA LEU A 362 19.78 1.59 10.88
C LEU A 362 20.95 2.22 10.14
N THR A 363 20.70 2.90 9.02
CA THR A 363 21.75 3.57 8.23
C THR A 363 22.46 4.65 9.05
N LEU A 364 21.71 5.54 9.71
CA LEU A 364 22.29 6.59 10.54
C LEU A 364 23.02 6.04 11.77
N LYS A 365 22.49 4.97 12.37
CA LYS A 365 23.13 4.34 13.52
C LYS A 365 24.43 3.61 13.13
N THR A 366 24.41 2.94 11.96
CA THR A 366 25.61 2.32 11.39
C THR A 366 26.67 3.37 11.04
N TRP A 367 26.27 4.47 10.42
CA TRP A 367 27.15 5.61 10.15
C TRP A 367 27.84 6.14 11.41
N ARG A 368 27.07 6.30 12.49
CA ARG A 368 27.63 6.70 13.80
C ARG A 368 28.56 5.63 14.37
N LEU A 369 28.24 4.33 14.19
CA LEU A 369 29.07 3.23 14.67
C LEU A 369 30.46 3.23 14.00
N LEU A 370 30.54 3.62 12.71
CA LEU A 370 31.81 3.74 12.00
C LEU A 370 32.66 4.89 12.56
N ARG A 371 32.05 6.04 12.89
CA ARG A 371 32.76 7.27 13.30
C ARG A 371 33.04 7.39 14.79
N ALA A 372 32.12 6.94 15.64
CA ALA A 372 32.26 7.09 17.07
C ALA A 372 33.23 6.06 17.69
N ARG A 373 33.99 6.48 18.70
CA ARG A 373 34.81 5.57 19.51
C ARG A 373 33.99 4.77 20.50
N GLU A 374 32.88 5.36 20.95
CA GLU A 374 31.93 4.75 21.90
C GLU A 374 30.51 4.88 21.38
N LEU A 375 29.77 3.79 21.34
CA LEU A 375 28.36 3.78 20.95
C LEU A 375 27.61 2.68 21.69
N SER A 376 26.49 3.04 22.28
CA SER A 376 25.56 2.12 22.91
C SER A 376 24.19 2.16 22.26
N PHE A 377 23.43 1.08 22.37
CA PHE A 377 22.03 0.99 21.99
C PHE A 377 21.26 0.30 23.11
N TYR A 378 20.38 1.06 23.78
CA TYR A 378 19.76 0.69 25.04
C TYR A 378 20.80 0.32 26.11
N ARG A 379 20.76 -0.94 26.60
CA ARG A 379 21.71 -1.50 27.58
C ARG A 379 22.92 -2.18 26.92
N PHE A 380 22.92 -2.27 25.58
CA PHE A 380 23.98 -2.96 24.87
C PHE A 380 25.06 -1.99 24.41
N ASN A 381 26.29 -2.22 24.83
CA ASN A 381 27.45 -1.50 24.30
C ASN A 381 27.78 -2.11 22.93
N LEU A 382 27.60 -1.34 21.86
CA LEU A 382 27.92 -1.76 20.50
C LEU A 382 29.42 -1.61 20.22
N LYS A 383 30.00 -0.50 20.70
CA LYS A 383 31.42 -0.17 20.52
C LYS A 383 31.94 0.55 21.76
N SER A 384 33.12 0.19 22.25
CA SER A 384 33.83 0.91 23.30
C SER A 384 35.34 0.90 23.01
N SER A 385 35.99 2.03 23.30
CA SER A 385 37.43 2.25 23.02
C SER A 385 37.81 1.90 21.56
N GLY A 386 36.92 2.15 20.61
CA GLY A 386 37.13 1.87 19.17
C GLY A 386 36.90 0.42 18.76
N LYS A 387 36.69 -0.54 19.68
CA LYS A 387 36.49 -1.97 19.37
C LYS A 387 34.99 -2.33 19.42
N LEU A 388 34.55 -3.14 18.45
CA LEU A 388 33.19 -3.68 18.40
C LEU A 388 33.02 -4.81 19.42
N HIS A 389 31.94 -4.76 20.19
CA HIS A 389 31.51 -5.86 21.06
C HIS A 389 30.64 -6.89 20.30
N LYS A 390 30.34 -8.04 20.91
CA LYS A 390 29.43 -9.05 20.32
C LYS A 390 28.10 -8.44 19.89
N ALA A 391 27.50 -7.57 20.71
CA ALA A 391 26.27 -6.87 20.35
C ALA A 391 26.42 -5.91 19.16
N GLY A 392 27.61 -5.31 19.01
CA GLY A 392 27.96 -4.47 17.85
C GLY A 392 28.02 -5.26 16.55
N TRP A 393 28.64 -6.44 16.60
CA TRP A 393 28.67 -7.34 15.42
C TRP A 393 27.28 -7.84 15.03
N VAL A 394 26.44 -8.27 15.98
CA VAL A 394 25.05 -8.66 15.70
C VAL A 394 24.29 -7.49 15.08
N PHE A 395 24.46 -6.27 15.60
CA PHE A 395 23.84 -5.07 15.03
C PHE A 395 24.31 -4.81 13.59
N VAL A 396 25.59 -4.89 13.31
CA VAL A 396 26.15 -4.67 11.97
C VAL A 396 25.64 -5.71 10.98
N ILE A 397 25.65 -7.00 11.34
CA ILE A 397 25.16 -8.08 10.48
C ILE A 397 23.68 -7.84 10.15
N PHE A 398 22.85 -7.55 11.16
CA PHE A 398 21.44 -7.25 10.96
C PHE A 398 21.23 -6.01 10.07
N ALA A 399 21.97 -4.92 10.34
CA ALA A 399 21.87 -3.69 9.54
C ALA A 399 22.29 -3.90 8.09
N CYS A 400 23.40 -4.63 7.85
CA CYS A 400 23.87 -4.96 6.51
C CYS A 400 22.84 -5.84 5.77
N ALA A 401 22.29 -6.86 6.43
CA ALA A 401 21.26 -7.73 5.83
C ALA A 401 20.00 -6.93 5.48
N TRP A 402 19.53 -6.07 6.40
CA TRP A 402 18.34 -5.24 6.18
C TRP A 402 18.55 -4.21 5.06
N ILE A 403 19.68 -3.49 5.07
CA ILE A 403 20.01 -2.51 4.03
C ILE A 403 20.22 -3.21 2.68
N GLY A 404 20.92 -4.35 2.68
CA GLY A 404 21.10 -5.17 1.49
C GLY A 404 19.78 -5.65 0.88
N LEU A 405 18.82 -6.08 1.72
CA LEU A 405 17.48 -6.42 1.27
C LEU A 405 16.76 -5.21 0.67
N ASN A 406 16.88 -4.03 1.28
CA ASN A 406 16.30 -2.80 0.72
C ASN A 406 16.92 -2.43 -0.63
N MET A 407 18.24 -2.55 -0.78
CA MET A 407 18.92 -2.31 -2.06
C MET A 407 18.48 -3.31 -3.13
N HIS A 408 18.34 -4.58 -2.76
CA HIS A 408 17.79 -5.62 -3.64
C HIS A 408 16.35 -5.31 -4.07
N CYS A 409 15.47 -4.93 -3.15
CA CYS A 409 14.12 -4.47 -3.48
C CYS A 409 14.14 -3.28 -4.44
N GLY A 410 15.06 -2.33 -4.22
CA GLY A 410 15.26 -1.17 -5.10
C GLY A 410 15.69 -1.56 -6.51
N TRP A 411 16.57 -2.56 -6.64
CA TRP A 411 16.98 -3.10 -7.93
C TRP A 411 15.80 -3.71 -8.69
N VAL A 412 15.01 -4.55 -8.04
CA VAL A 412 13.82 -5.17 -8.65
C VAL A 412 12.82 -4.10 -9.07
N ARG A 413 12.51 -3.13 -8.18
CA ARG A 413 11.58 -2.02 -8.48
C ARG A 413 12.07 -1.12 -9.60
N TYR A 414 13.35 -0.86 -9.70
CA TYR A 414 13.95 -0.11 -10.79
C TYR A 414 13.69 -0.78 -12.14
N HIS A 415 13.93 -2.08 -12.24
CA HIS A 415 13.67 -2.84 -13.46
C HIS A 415 12.16 -2.93 -13.77
N GLU A 416 11.29 -3.15 -12.78
CA GLU A 416 9.85 -3.10 -12.97
C GLU A 416 9.37 -1.73 -13.45
N PHE A 417 9.92 -0.64 -12.90
CA PHE A 417 9.60 0.72 -13.32
C PHE A 417 10.00 0.96 -14.79
N LEU A 418 11.22 0.62 -15.18
CA LEU A 418 11.66 0.76 -16.56
C LEU A 418 10.86 -0.13 -17.53
N GLY A 419 10.54 -1.35 -17.11
CA GLY A 419 9.65 -2.25 -17.86
C GLY A 419 8.27 -1.62 -18.07
N ASN A 420 7.67 -1.03 -17.04
CA ASN A 420 6.39 -0.33 -17.16
C ASN A 420 6.48 0.93 -18.04
N VAL A 421 7.57 1.70 -17.98
CA VAL A 421 7.79 2.87 -18.84
C VAL A 421 7.87 2.45 -20.31
N ALA A 422 8.59 1.37 -20.60
CA ALA A 422 8.71 0.84 -21.95
C ALA A 422 7.37 0.26 -22.44
N PHE A 423 6.69 -0.52 -21.61
CA PHE A 423 5.37 -1.10 -21.90
C PHE A 423 4.33 -0.02 -22.26
N ASN A 424 4.27 1.06 -21.49
CA ASN A 424 3.30 2.15 -21.70
C ASN A 424 3.59 3.00 -22.95
N LYS A 425 4.74 2.83 -23.59
CA LYS A 425 5.09 3.48 -24.86
C LYS A 425 4.71 2.66 -26.09
N VAL A 426 4.21 1.44 -25.91
CA VAL A 426 3.74 0.62 -27.02
C VAL A 426 2.34 1.08 -27.42
N HIS A 427 2.15 1.39 -28.69
CA HIS A 427 0.93 2.00 -29.20
C HIS A 427 0.04 1.05 -30.00
N LEU A 428 0.41 -0.24 -30.10
CA LEU A 428 -0.42 -1.22 -30.79
C LEU A 428 -1.65 -1.60 -29.93
N PRO A 429 -2.89 -1.33 -30.39
CA PRO A 429 -4.10 -1.69 -29.68
C PRO A 429 -4.23 -3.23 -29.53
N ASP A 430 -4.79 -3.66 -28.40
CA ASP A 430 -4.96 -5.09 -28.09
C ASP A 430 -5.82 -5.80 -29.14
N GLU A 431 -6.87 -5.14 -29.62
CA GLU A 431 -7.78 -5.68 -30.66
C GLU A 431 -7.04 -5.95 -31.98
N VAL A 432 -6.11 -5.05 -32.35
CA VAL A 432 -5.30 -5.22 -33.56
C VAL A 432 -4.30 -6.35 -33.38
N ALA A 433 -3.64 -6.42 -32.23
CA ALA A 433 -2.69 -7.48 -31.93
C ALA A 433 -3.34 -8.86 -31.92
N LEU A 434 -4.53 -8.98 -31.29
CA LEU A 434 -5.29 -10.25 -31.20
C LEU A 434 -6.04 -10.60 -32.48
N ALA A 435 -6.15 -9.70 -33.47
CA ALA A 435 -6.77 -10.04 -34.75
C ALA A 435 -5.89 -10.92 -35.63
N GLN A 436 -4.68 -11.23 -35.24
CA GLN A 436 -3.75 -11.98 -36.09
C GLN A 436 -2.75 -12.81 -35.29
N LEU A 437 -2.18 -13.83 -35.95
CA LEU A 437 -1.22 -14.75 -35.33
C LEU A 437 0.16 -14.11 -35.09
N ASP A 438 0.60 -13.23 -35.97
CA ASP A 438 1.92 -12.62 -35.91
C ASP A 438 1.82 -11.07 -35.82
N PRO A 439 1.55 -10.54 -34.62
CA PRO A 439 1.47 -9.10 -34.42
C PRO A 439 2.83 -8.40 -34.62
N ALA A 440 3.96 -9.13 -34.61
CA ALA A 440 5.28 -8.57 -34.78
C ALA A 440 5.48 -7.83 -36.11
N ARG A 441 4.72 -8.22 -37.14
CA ARG A 441 4.73 -7.56 -38.46
C ARG A 441 4.20 -6.14 -38.46
N TRP A 442 3.39 -5.79 -37.45
CA TRP A 442 2.70 -4.50 -37.34
C TRP A 442 3.38 -3.53 -36.41
N LEU A 443 4.47 -3.96 -35.79
CA LEU A 443 5.21 -3.11 -34.87
C LEU A 443 6.03 -2.07 -35.63
N SER A 444 5.87 -0.82 -35.24
CA SER A 444 6.81 0.21 -35.63
C SER A 444 8.22 -0.13 -35.07
N PRO A 445 9.31 0.34 -35.72
CA PRO A 445 10.66 0.16 -35.17
C PRO A 445 10.78 0.68 -33.72
N ALA A 446 10.08 1.76 -33.36
CA ALA A 446 10.06 2.33 -32.02
C ALA A 446 9.31 1.42 -31.03
N ASP A 447 8.13 0.88 -31.42
CA ASP A 447 7.39 -0.05 -30.58
C ASP A 447 8.17 -1.32 -30.36
N ARG A 448 8.77 -1.89 -31.42
CA ARG A 448 9.63 -3.08 -31.30
C ARG A 448 10.77 -2.86 -30.31
N GLN A 449 11.44 -1.71 -30.36
CA GLN A 449 12.51 -1.38 -29.41
C GLN A 449 11.98 -1.26 -27.97
N ASN A 450 10.84 -0.59 -27.76
CA ASN A 450 10.20 -0.47 -26.46
C ASN A 450 9.80 -1.86 -25.91
N ILE A 451 9.24 -2.74 -26.75
CA ILE A 451 8.86 -4.10 -26.37
C ILE A 451 10.09 -4.92 -25.92
N ILE A 452 11.18 -4.88 -26.69
CA ILE A 452 12.43 -5.59 -26.34
C ILE A 452 12.96 -5.07 -25.00
N GLN A 453 13.08 -3.76 -24.82
CA GLN A 453 13.53 -3.15 -23.56
C GLN A 453 12.61 -3.53 -22.39
N GLY A 454 11.29 -3.44 -22.58
CA GLY A 454 10.32 -3.83 -21.57
C GLY A 454 10.47 -5.30 -21.14
N LYS A 455 10.57 -6.22 -22.12
CA LYS A 455 10.80 -7.65 -21.90
C LYS A 455 12.09 -7.90 -21.11
N GLU A 456 13.21 -7.28 -21.52
CA GLU A 456 14.49 -7.41 -20.81
C GLU A 456 14.42 -6.95 -19.35
N HIS A 457 13.77 -5.84 -19.09
CA HIS A 457 13.62 -5.32 -17.74
C HIS A 457 12.70 -6.21 -16.87
N TYR A 458 11.57 -6.69 -17.37
CA TYR A 458 10.73 -7.62 -16.63
C TYR A 458 11.44 -8.96 -16.37
N LEU A 459 12.22 -9.47 -17.34
CA LEU A 459 13.04 -10.68 -17.14
C LEU A 459 14.15 -10.45 -16.11
N ALA A 460 14.81 -9.29 -16.12
CA ALA A 460 15.82 -8.95 -15.12
C ALA A 460 15.21 -8.91 -13.71
N ALA A 461 14.05 -8.26 -13.54
CA ALA A 461 13.31 -8.24 -12.28
C ALA A 461 12.90 -9.64 -11.81
N SER A 462 12.42 -10.49 -12.72
CA SER A 462 12.00 -11.85 -12.42
C SER A 462 13.17 -12.78 -12.07
N ARG A 463 14.29 -12.72 -12.81
CA ARG A 463 15.47 -13.57 -12.58
C ARG A 463 16.20 -13.24 -11.30
N THR A 464 16.29 -11.96 -10.95
CA THR A 464 16.98 -11.52 -9.73
C THR A 464 16.05 -11.48 -8.53
N GLY A 465 14.73 -11.45 -8.72
CA GLY A 465 13.74 -11.33 -7.67
C GLY A 465 13.72 -12.54 -6.72
N LEU A 466 13.51 -12.28 -5.43
CA LEU A 466 13.27 -13.33 -4.41
C LEU A 466 11.88 -13.97 -4.56
N PHE A 467 10.94 -13.20 -5.09
CA PHE A 467 9.57 -13.63 -5.37
C PHE A 467 9.16 -13.21 -6.78
N VAL A 468 8.23 -13.95 -7.34
CA VAL A 468 7.65 -13.60 -8.64
C VAL A 468 6.63 -12.49 -8.47
N ASN A 469 6.73 -11.44 -9.29
CA ASN A 469 5.74 -10.37 -9.31
C ASN A 469 4.57 -10.77 -10.20
N ASN A 470 3.44 -11.08 -9.57
CA ASN A 470 2.23 -11.54 -10.25
C ASN A 470 1.57 -10.46 -11.15
N GLU A 471 1.84 -9.17 -10.94
CA GLU A 471 1.35 -8.08 -11.78
C GLU A 471 2.24 -7.83 -13.02
N ALA A 472 3.50 -8.21 -12.96
CA ALA A 472 4.44 -8.06 -14.08
C ALA A 472 4.33 -9.21 -15.09
N LEU A 473 3.91 -10.41 -14.67
CA LEU A 473 3.82 -11.59 -15.56
C LEU A 473 2.88 -11.39 -16.74
N PRO A 474 1.64 -10.87 -16.60
CA PRO A 474 0.76 -10.65 -17.75
C PRO A 474 1.34 -9.64 -18.74
N LYS A 475 2.02 -8.61 -18.25
CA LYS A 475 2.69 -7.63 -19.12
C LYS A 475 3.86 -8.24 -19.87
N LEU A 476 4.66 -9.05 -19.20
CA LEU A 476 5.73 -9.81 -19.85
C LEU A 476 5.17 -10.72 -20.94
N ALA A 477 4.13 -11.49 -20.63
CA ALA A 477 3.48 -12.37 -21.59
C ALA A 477 2.93 -11.62 -22.80
N TRP A 478 2.34 -10.44 -22.58
CA TRP A 478 1.88 -9.59 -23.66
C TRP A 478 3.03 -9.13 -24.57
N LEU A 479 4.17 -8.71 -24.00
CA LEU A 479 5.35 -8.35 -24.78
C LEU A 479 5.94 -9.56 -25.54
N GLU A 480 5.87 -10.77 -24.96
CA GLU A 480 6.26 -12.01 -25.64
C GLU A 480 5.38 -12.27 -26.86
N TYR A 481 4.06 -12.14 -26.70
CA TYR A 481 3.11 -12.29 -27.80
C TYR A 481 3.35 -11.27 -28.91
N LEU A 482 3.55 -10.01 -28.57
CA LEU A 482 3.81 -8.95 -29.56
C LEU A 482 5.10 -9.17 -30.36
N LEU A 483 6.08 -9.89 -29.81
CA LEU A 483 7.31 -10.29 -30.53
C LEU A 483 7.15 -11.55 -31.39
N GLY A 484 5.97 -12.18 -31.40
CA GLY A 484 5.70 -13.42 -32.11
C GLY A 484 5.95 -14.70 -31.28
N ASP A 485 6.36 -14.55 -29.99
CA ASP A 485 6.64 -15.69 -29.09
C ASP A 485 5.31 -16.18 -28.43
N ALA A 486 4.29 -16.51 -29.22
CA ALA A 486 2.94 -16.82 -28.74
C ALA A 486 2.90 -18.02 -27.76
N GLU A 487 3.67 -19.08 -28.02
CA GLU A 487 3.76 -20.24 -27.11
C GLU A 487 4.36 -19.88 -25.75
N GLN A 488 5.41 -19.07 -25.73
CA GLN A 488 6.00 -18.57 -24.49
C GLN A 488 5.00 -17.72 -23.73
N SER A 489 4.27 -16.85 -24.42
CA SER A 489 3.20 -16.02 -23.83
C SER A 489 2.12 -16.87 -23.16
N VAL A 490 1.63 -17.93 -23.79
CA VAL A 490 0.66 -18.87 -23.23
C VAL A 490 1.17 -19.51 -21.93
N GLN A 491 2.45 -19.90 -21.89
CA GLN A 491 3.07 -20.47 -20.67
C GLN A 491 3.19 -19.43 -19.55
N THR A 492 3.63 -18.22 -19.88
CA THR A 492 3.77 -17.11 -18.93
C THR A 492 2.42 -16.71 -18.34
N LEU A 493 1.35 -16.63 -19.18
CA LEU A 493 -0.03 -16.38 -18.72
C LEU A 493 -0.57 -17.50 -17.86
N GLY A 494 -0.29 -18.77 -18.20
CA GLY A 494 -0.64 -19.91 -17.36
C GLY A 494 -0.01 -19.83 -15.97
N THR A 495 1.26 -19.44 -15.92
CA THR A 495 1.98 -19.20 -14.65
C THR A 495 1.38 -18.04 -13.86
N ALA A 496 0.98 -16.96 -14.54
CA ALA A 496 0.31 -15.82 -13.93
C ALA A 496 -1.04 -16.23 -13.32
N ALA A 497 -1.90 -16.87 -14.11
CA ALA A 497 -3.23 -17.33 -13.68
C ALA A 497 -3.17 -18.27 -12.47
N ALA A 498 -2.19 -19.19 -12.42
CA ALA A 498 -2.01 -20.10 -11.29
C ALA A 498 -1.66 -19.40 -9.97
N ARG A 499 -1.17 -18.17 -10.03
CA ARG A 499 -0.71 -17.37 -8.86
C ARG A 499 -1.64 -16.20 -8.52
N GLN A 500 -2.51 -15.83 -9.41
CA GLN A 500 -3.48 -14.75 -9.28
C GLN A 500 -4.82 -15.27 -8.75
N LYS A 501 -5.70 -14.34 -8.38
CA LYS A 501 -7.06 -14.62 -7.92
C LYS A 501 -8.02 -13.61 -8.52
N ASP A 502 -9.30 -13.95 -8.47
CA ASP A 502 -10.40 -13.08 -8.83
C ASP A 502 -10.20 -12.45 -10.24
N GLU A 503 -10.41 -11.17 -10.36
CA GLU A 503 -10.35 -10.42 -11.62
C GLU A 503 -9.00 -10.57 -12.35
N SER A 504 -7.88 -10.53 -11.65
CA SER A 504 -6.55 -10.64 -12.26
C SER A 504 -6.33 -12.02 -12.88
N LYS A 505 -6.82 -13.08 -12.23
CA LYS A 505 -6.80 -14.45 -12.76
C LYS A 505 -7.67 -14.56 -14.00
N ALA A 506 -8.91 -14.05 -13.93
CA ALA A 506 -9.84 -14.07 -15.05
C ALA A 506 -9.27 -13.38 -16.30
N LEU A 507 -8.64 -12.21 -16.13
CA LEU A 507 -8.01 -11.50 -17.25
C LEU A 507 -6.81 -12.26 -17.84
N SER A 508 -5.96 -12.85 -17.00
CA SER A 508 -4.83 -13.65 -17.49
C SER A 508 -5.30 -14.89 -18.25
N LEU A 509 -6.37 -15.54 -17.80
CA LEU A 509 -7.00 -16.65 -18.50
C LEU A 509 -7.66 -16.20 -19.81
N TYR A 510 -8.31 -15.03 -19.84
CA TYR A 510 -8.85 -14.45 -21.06
C TYR A 510 -7.78 -14.26 -22.13
N TYR A 511 -6.68 -13.55 -21.82
CA TYR A 511 -5.60 -13.34 -22.79
C TYR A 511 -4.96 -14.67 -23.22
N ARG A 512 -4.80 -15.62 -22.30
CA ARG A 512 -4.31 -16.96 -22.62
C ARG A 512 -5.24 -17.68 -23.60
N GLY A 513 -6.54 -17.66 -23.36
CA GLY A 513 -7.54 -18.26 -24.23
C GLY A 513 -7.58 -17.62 -25.62
N ALA A 514 -7.52 -16.28 -25.68
CA ALA A 514 -7.47 -15.55 -26.95
C ALA A 514 -6.23 -15.92 -27.78
N ILE A 515 -5.04 -15.98 -27.16
CA ILE A 515 -3.80 -16.37 -27.85
C ILE A 515 -3.84 -17.84 -28.28
N LEU A 516 -4.39 -18.75 -27.47
CA LEU A 516 -4.59 -20.14 -27.84
C LEU A 516 -5.53 -20.27 -29.05
N SER A 517 -6.57 -19.47 -29.17
CA SER A 517 -7.43 -19.40 -30.36
C SER A 517 -6.66 -18.99 -31.61
N ARG A 518 -5.75 -18.00 -31.48
CA ARG A 518 -4.88 -17.58 -32.62
C ARG A 518 -3.90 -18.69 -33.03
N LEU A 519 -3.46 -19.54 -32.09
CA LEU A 519 -2.61 -20.71 -32.35
C LEU A 519 -3.38 -21.91 -32.94
N GLY A 520 -4.71 -21.82 -33.14
CA GLY A 520 -5.55 -22.90 -33.61
C GLY A 520 -5.83 -23.97 -32.54
N ARG A 521 -5.48 -23.76 -31.29
CA ARG A 521 -5.68 -24.68 -30.15
C ARG A 521 -7.05 -24.47 -29.52
N TYR A 522 -8.11 -24.63 -30.31
CA TYR A 522 -9.46 -24.18 -29.93
C TYR A 522 -10.07 -24.92 -28.74
N ASP A 523 -9.80 -26.23 -28.55
CA ASP A 523 -10.28 -26.96 -27.36
C ASP A 523 -9.65 -26.43 -26.07
N GLU A 524 -8.36 -26.14 -26.09
CA GLU A 524 -7.66 -25.56 -24.93
C GLU A 524 -8.08 -24.10 -24.70
N ALA A 525 -8.31 -23.35 -25.79
CA ALA A 525 -8.83 -22.00 -25.71
C ALA A 525 -10.19 -21.96 -25.00
N ARG A 526 -11.14 -22.81 -25.48
CA ARG A 526 -12.46 -22.94 -24.87
C ARG A 526 -12.39 -23.31 -23.39
N ALA A 527 -11.59 -24.34 -23.04
CA ALA A 527 -11.45 -24.74 -21.63
C ALA A 527 -10.88 -23.60 -20.75
N THR A 528 -9.86 -22.87 -21.25
CA THR A 528 -9.27 -21.74 -20.56
C THR A 528 -10.25 -20.57 -20.39
N LEU A 529 -11.08 -20.30 -21.41
CA LEU A 529 -12.11 -19.27 -21.35
C LEU A 529 -13.27 -19.65 -20.43
N ASP A 530 -13.60 -20.94 -20.33
CA ASP A 530 -14.56 -21.46 -19.35
C ASP A 530 -14.06 -21.23 -17.92
N GLU A 531 -12.76 -21.46 -17.66
CA GLU A 531 -12.13 -21.13 -16.36
C GLU A 531 -12.17 -19.62 -16.09
N ALA A 532 -11.91 -18.77 -17.10
CA ALA A 532 -11.99 -17.32 -16.94
C ALA A 532 -13.39 -16.86 -16.54
N LEU A 533 -14.42 -17.44 -17.17
CA LEU A 533 -15.83 -17.14 -16.88
C LEU A 533 -16.30 -17.71 -15.55
N ALA A 534 -15.71 -18.80 -15.07
CA ALA A 534 -15.97 -19.33 -13.74
C ALA A 534 -15.43 -18.40 -12.62
N GLU A 535 -14.27 -17.74 -12.87
CA GLU A 535 -13.73 -16.74 -11.95
C GLU A 535 -14.50 -15.42 -12.03
N ARG A 536 -14.99 -15.05 -13.22
CA ARG A 536 -15.67 -13.78 -13.47
C ARG A 536 -16.71 -13.90 -14.58
N ASP A 537 -17.96 -14.17 -14.21
CA ASP A 537 -19.07 -14.37 -15.14
C ASP A 537 -19.42 -13.14 -16.01
N ASP A 538 -19.13 -11.93 -15.55
CA ASP A 538 -19.37 -10.70 -16.30
C ASP A 538 -18.27 -10.32 -17.30
N LEU A 539 -17.26 -11.17 -17.52
CA LEU A 539 -16.16 -10.92 -18.45
C LEU A 539 -16.62 -11.18 -19.90
N ILE A 540 -17.25 -10.16 -20.50
CA ILE A 540 -17.89 -10.25 -21.81
C ILE A 540 -16.90 -10.61 -22.93
N LEU A 541 -15.66 -10.08 -22.86
CA LEU A 541 -14.61 -10.40 -23.84
C LEU A 541 -14.27 -11.90 -23.86
N ALA A 542 -14.27 -12.56 -22.70
CA ALA A 542 -14.04 -13.99 -22.64
C ALA A 542 -15.20 -14.80 -23.26
N ARG A 543 -16.45 -14.32 -23.15
CA ARG A 543 -17.59 -14.93 -23.83
C ARG A 543 -17.45 -14.82 -25.33
N GLN A 544 -17.09 -13.66 -25.84
CA GLN A 544 -16.90 -13.44 -27.26
C GLN A 544 -15.82 -14.37 -27.82
N GLU A 545 -14.62 -14.40 -27.26
CA GLU A 545 -13.54 -15.31 -27.69
C GLU A 545 -13.94 -16.79 -27.57
N LYS A 546 -14.74 -17.16 -26.54
CA LYS A 546 -15.28 -18.53 -26.43
C LYS A 546 -16.20 -18.87 -27.57
N GLY A 547 -17.05 -17.94 -28.03
CA GLY A 547 -17.89 -18.11 -29.20
C GLY A 547 -17.08 -18.40 -30.47
N GLU A 548 -15.98 -17.64 -30.69
CA GLU A 548 -15.07 -17.89 -31.81
C GLU A 548 -14.43 -19.30 -31.75
N ALA A 549 -13.93 -19.69 -30.57
CA ALA A 549 -13.34 -21.01 -30.38
C ALA A 549 -14.35 -22.13 -30.65
N LEU A 550 -15.59 -21.99 -30.17
CA LEU A 550 -16.69 -22.95 -30.44
C LEU A 550 -17.05 -23.02 -31.92
N TRP A 551 -17.09 -21.86 -32.61
CA TRP A 551 -17.36 -21.81 -34.03
C TRP A 551 -16.31 -22.56 -34.85
N GLN A 552 -15.03 -22.37 -34.52
CA GLN A 552 -13.92 -23.08 -35.18
C GLN A 552 -13.91 -24.60 -34.89
N LEU A 553 -14.41 -25.01 -33.73
CA LEU A 553 -14.64 -26.42 -33.39
C LEU A 553 -15.86 -27.05 -34.09
N GLY A 554 -16.58 -26.29 -34.92
CA GLY A 554 -17.80 -26.74 -35.58
C GLY A 554 -19.03 -26.78 -34.66
N ARG A 555 -18.95 -26.34 -33.42
CA ARG A 555 -20.05 -26.31 -32.43
C ARG A 555 -20.89 -25.05 -32.60
N ARG A 556 -21.48 -24.91 -33.80
CA ARG A 556 -22.11 -23.67 -34.29
C ARG A 556 -23.26 -23.18 -33.43
N ASP A 557 -24.15 -24.07 -32.99
CA ASP A 557 -25.30 -23.71 -32.16
C ASP A 557 -24.88 -23.15 -30.80
N GLU A 558 -23.82 -23.72 -30.20
CA GLU A 558 -23.27 -23.25 -28.95
C GLU A 558 -22.56 -21.89 -29.10
N ALA A 559 -21.84 -21.70 -30.21
CA ALA A 559 -21.21 -20.42 -30.52
C ALA A 559 -22.25 -19.29 -30.61
N VAL A 560 -23.33 -19.53 -31.38
CA VAL A 560 -24.45 -18.60 -31.52
C VAL A 560 -25.10 -18.31 -30.16
N SER A 561 -25.30 -19.32 -29.32
CA SER A 561 -25.85 -19.15 -27.97
C SER A 561 -24.97 -18.27 -27.09
N VAL A 562 -23.65 -18.48 -27.10
CA VAL A 562 -22.68 -17.73 -26.31
C VAL A 562 -22.58 -16.28 -26.79
N TRP A 563 -22.56 -16.02 -28.08
CA TRP A 563 -22.57 -14.67 -28.63
C TRP A 563 -23.88 -13.94 -28.34
N THR A 564 -25.02 -14.66 -28.39
CA THR A 564 -26.34 -14.12 -28.06
C THR A 564 -26.38 -13.68 -26.59
N ASP A 565 -25.88 -14.49 -25.63
CA ASP A 565 -25.76 -14.12 -24.23
C ASP A 565 -24.84 -12.88 -24.06
N ALA A 566 -23.73 -12.80 -24.78
CA ALA A 566 -22.84 -11.65 -24.76
C ALA A 566 -23.54 -10.35 -25.20
N VAL A 567 -24.28 -10.40 -26.31
CA VAL A 567 -25.02 -9.23 -26.83
C VAL A 567 -26.21 -8.86 -25.94
N GLN A 568 -26.91 -9.83 -25.34
CA GLN A 568 -27.97 -9.54 -24.36
C GLN A 568 -27.44 -8.81 -23.12
N ARG A 569 -26.24 -9.15 -22.69
CA ARG A 569 -25.57 -8.45 -21.55
C ARG A 569 -25.05 -7.07 -21.95
N ASN A 570 -24.61 -6.90 -23.18
CA ASN A 570 -24.15 -5.63 -23.71
C ASN A 570 -24.46 -5.51 -25.22
N ALA A 571 -25.55 -4.84 -25.57
CA ALA A 571 -25.98 -4.66 -26.94
C ALA A 571 -25.02 -3.84 -27.83
N SER A 572 -24.09 -3.09 -27.24
CA SER A 572 -23.11 -2.28 -27.96
C SER A 572 -21.83 -3.04 -28.35
N LEU A 573 -21.78 -4.35 -28.16
CA LEU A 573 -20.64 -5.18 -28.56
C LEU A 573 -20.58 -5.33 -30.08
N VAL A 574 -19.75 -4.52 -30.70
CA VAL A 574 -19.62 -4.45 -32.15
C VAL A 574 -19.20 -5.79 -32.73
N LEU A 575 -18.15 -6.40 -32.19
CA LEU A 575 -17.59 -7.64 -32.72
C LEU A 575 -18.58 -8.79 -32.58
N ALA A 576 -19.18 -9.01 -31.40
CA ALA A 576 -20.16 -10.07 -31.18
C ALA A 576 -21.43 -9.92 -32.05
N ASN A 577 -21.88 -8.68 -32.29
CA ASN A 577 -23.02 -8.46 -33.23
C ASN A 577 -22.65 -8.82 -34.66
N ASN A 578 -21.44 -8.46 -35.12
CA ASN A 578 -21.00 -8.81 -36.48
C ASN A 578 -20.76 -10.32 -36.63
N GLU A 579 -20.23 -11.00 -35.60
CA GLU A 579 -20.06 -12.46 -35.56
C GLU A 579 -21.42 -13.18 -35.61
N LEU A 580 -22.41 -12.71 -34.84
CA LEU A 580 -23.77 -13.21 -34.90
C LEU A 580 -24.41 -12.97 -36.28
N ALA A 581 -24.25 -11.81 -36.86
CA ALA A 581 -24.75 -11.50 -38.19
C ALA A 581 -24.16 -12.45 -39.23
N GLY A 582 -22.87 -12.68 -39.23
CA GLY A 582 -22.18 -13.62 -40.10
C GLY A 582 -22.61 -15.07 -39.88
N ALA A 583 -22.71 -15.50 -38.63
CA ALA A 583 -23.16 -16.84 -38.26
C ALA A 583 -24.59 -17.09 -38.72
N GLN A 584 -25.51 -16.15 -38.47
CA GLN A 584 -26.91 -16.29 -38.89
C GLN A 584 -27.06 -16.29 -40.42
N ARG A 585 -26.24 -15.54 -41.17
CA ARG A 585 -26.21 -15.64 -42.65
C ARG A 585 -25.79 -17.02 -43.11
N LEU A 586 -24.72 -17.57 -42.54
CA LEU A 586 -24.23 -18.92 -42.87
C LEU A 586 -25.23 -20.03 -42.53
N LEU A 587 -26.07 -19.81 -41.52
CA LEU A 587 -27.15 -20.70 -41.09
C LEU A 587 -28.45 -20.48 -41.87
N GLY A 588 -28.52 -19.50 -42.79
CA GLY A 588 -29.70 -19.18 -43.59
C GLY A 588 -30.73 -18.27 -42.91
N ASN A 589 -30.48 -17.77 -41.72
CA ASN A 589 -31.38 -16.95 -40.92
C ASN A 589 -31.22 -15.45 -41.25
N LEU A 590 -31.52 -15.04 -42.49
CA LEU A 590 -31.23 -13.70 -43.02
C LEU A 590 -31.89 -12.54 -42.24
N GLU A 591 -33.08 -12.74 -41.69
CA GLU A 591 -33.76 -11.73 -40.89
C GLU A 591 -33.01 -11.42 -39.60
N GLN A 592 -32.61 -12.42 -38.83
CA GLN A 592 -31.81 -12.26 -37.63
C GLN A 592 -30.43 -11.68 -37.93
N ALA A 593 -29.80 -12.13 -39.02
CA ALA A 593 -28.53 -11.56 -39.49
C ALA A 593 -28.63 -10.05 -39.71
N SER A 594 -29.70 -9.58 -40.39
CA SER A 594 -29.92 -8.16 -40.65
C SER A 594 -30.09 -7.33 -39.36
N VAL A 595 -30.73 -7.89 -38.33
CA VAL A 595 -30.91 -7.22 -37.05
C VAL A 595 -29.55 -6.99 -36.37
N HIS A 596 -28.73 -8.04 -36.25
CA HIS A 596 -27.42 -7.95 -35.64
C HIS A 596 -26.43 -7.10 -36.45
N GLU A 597 -26.50 -7.16 -37.76
CA GLU A 597 -25.70 -6.31 -38.64
C GLU A 597 -25.99 -4.82 -38.42
N LYS A 598 -27.26 -4.43 -38.37
CA LYS A 598 -27.66 -3.05 -38.06
C LYS A 598 -27.20 -2.60 -36.67
N GLN A 599 -27.27 -3.47 -35.66
CA GLN A 599 -26.76 -3.19 -34.34
C GLN A 599 -25.24 -3.03 -34.32
N GLY A 600 -24.52 -3.93 -35.02
CA GLY A 600 -23.08 -3.82 -35.20
C GLY A 600 -22.69 -2.48 -35.86
N ASP A 601 -23.29 -2.16 -37.00
CA ASP A 601 -23.04 -0.92 -37.75
C ASP A 601 -23.31 0.36 -36.90
N GLN A 602 -24.36 0.35 -36.07
CA GLN A 602 -24.73 1.47 -35.23
C GLN A 602 -23.62 1.86 -34.23
N PHE A 603 -22.91 0.88 -33.71
CA PHE A 603 -21.88 1.09 -32.67
C PHE A 603 -20.45 1.00 -33.20
N THR A 604 -20.27 0.62 -34.48
CA THR A 604 -18.94 0.52 -35.08
C THR A 604 -18.30 1.92 -35.20
N PRO A 605 -17.14 2.14 -34.59
CA PRO A 605 -16.44 3.43 -34.73
C PRO A 605 -16.08 3.71 -36.19
N ASN A 606 -16.21 4.96 -36.62
CA ASN A 606 -15.77 5.40 -37.95
C ASN A 606 -14.23 5.51 -38.00
N ASN A 607 -13.57 4.36 -37.91
CA ASN A 607 -12.12 4.21 -37.81
C ASN A 607 -11.64 3.09 -38.73
N PRO A 608 -10.72 3.37 -39.68
CA PRO A 608 -10.26 2.38 -40.65
C PRO A 608 -9.62 1.15 -39.99
N PHE A 609 -8.88 1.32 -38.91
CA PHE A 609 -8.29 0.19 -38.17
C PHE A 609 -9.34 -0.73 -37.57
N TYR A 610 -10.41 -0.16 -37.02
CA TYR A 610 -11.46 -0.97 -36.40
C TYR A 610 -12.20 -1.82 -37.45
N HIS A 611 -12.52 -1.24 -38.59
CA HIS A 611 -13.10 -1.98 -39.71
C HIS A 611 -12.16 -3.05 -40.25
N TRP A 612 -10.86 -2.77 -40.31
CA TRP A 612 -9.88 -3.78 -40.72
C TRP A 612 -9.83 -4.97 -39.71
N VAL A 613 -9.83 -4.71 -38.40
CA VAL A 613 -9.89 -5.75 -37.34
C VAL A 613 -11.14 -6.61 -37.49
N LEU A 614 -12.31 -6.00 -37.67
CA LEU A 614 -13.57 -6.69 -37.90
C LEU A 614 -13.48 -7.56 -39.12
N GLY A 615 -13.05 -7.00 -40.25
CA GLY A 615 -12.90 -7.76 -41.50
C GLY A 615 -11.99 -8.96 -41.34
N ARG A 616 -10.86 -8.79 -40.64
CA ARG A 616 -9.91 -9.88 -40.39
C ARG A 616 -10.50 -10.99 -39.53
N ARG A 617 -11.15 -10.65 -38.42
CA ARG A 617 -11.82 -11.60 -37.53
C ARG A 617 -12.92 -12.38 -38.23
N LEU A 618 -13.78 -11.69 -38.97
CA LEU A 618 -14.85 -12.31 -39.73
C LEU A 618 -14.33 -13.24 -40.86
N GLN A 619 -13.22 -12.86 -41.49
CA GLN A 619 -12.55 -13.68 -42.50
C GLN A 619 -12.02 -14.99 -41.89
N ASP A 620 -11.40 -14.93 -40.72
CA ASP A 620 -10.88 -16.12 -40.02
C ASP A 620 -12.00 -17.06 -39.57
N LEU A 621 -13.23 -16.55 -39.37
CA LEU A 621 -14.42 -17.34 -39.08
C LEU A 621 -15.15 -17.85 -40.33
N GLY A 622 -14.62 -17.56 -41.53
CA GLY A 622 -15.23 -17.94 -42.79
C GLY A 622 -16.44 -17.09 -43.23
N MET A 623 -16.66 -15.96 -42.56
CA MET A 623 -17.78 -15.02 -42.80
C MET A 623 -17.39 -13.99 -43.89
N THR A 624 -17.03 -14.48 -45.10
CA THR A 624 -16.35 -13.71 -46.16
C THR A 624 -17.11 -12.47 -46.63
N GLU A 625 -18.44 -12.54 -46.76
CA GLU A 625 -19.27 -11.44 -47.26
C GLU A 625 -19.22 -10.21 -46.34
N LEU A 626 -19.37 -10.41 -45.02
CA LEU A 626 -19.25 -9.34 -44.02
C LEU A 626 -17.81 -8.85 -43.85
N ALA A 627 -16.85 -9.76 -43.96
CA ALA A 627 -15.43 -9.41 -43.93
C ALA A 627 -15.07 -8.43 -45.04
N GLU A 628 -15.53 -8.72 -46.29
CA GLU A 628 -15.28 -7.90 -47.46
C GLU A 628 -15.93 -6.52 -47.34
N LYS A 629 -17.17 -6.44 -46.81
CA LYS A 629 -17.84 -5.16 -46.47
C LYS A 629 -16.96 -4.30 -45.57
N HIS A 630 -16.43 -4.85 -44.48
CA HIS A 630 -15.59 -4.12 -43.54
C HIS A 630 -14.22 -3.75 -44.11
N PHE A 631 -13.60 -4.60 -44.94
CA PHE A 631 -12.37 -4.24 -45.66
C PHE A 631 -12.58 -3.10 -46.66
N GLN A 632 -13.70 -3.07 -47.36
CA GLN A 632 -14.05 -1.94 -48.25
C GLN A 632 -14.24 -0.64 -47.47
N GLN A 633 -14.94 -0.69 -46.33
CA GLN A 633 -15.10 0.47 -45.44
C GLN A 633 -13.77 0.94 -44.88
N ALA A 634 -12.89 0.02 -44.45
CA ALA A 634 -11.54 0.35 -44.01
C ALA A 634 -10.75 1.05 -45.12
N GLY A 635 -10.81 0.58 -46.37
CA GLY A 635 -10.17 1.19 -47.53
C GLY A 635 -10.71 2.61 -47.85
N GLN A 636 -12.03 2.77 -47.79
CA GLN A 636 -12.66 4.09 -47.99
C GLN A 636 -12.25 5.13 -46.96
N LEU A 637 -12.15 4.71 -45.70
CA LEU A 637 -11.74 5.56 -44.57
C LEU A 637 -10.23 5.86 -44.57
N SER A 638 -9.40 4.96 -45.10
CA SER A 638 -7.95 5.15 -45.17
C SER A 638 -7.48 6.05 -46.29
N SER A 639 -8.31 6.29 -47.31
CA SER A 639 -7.99 7.22 -48.40
C SER A 639 -7.66 8.65 -47.95
N SER A 640 -7.83 8.97 -46.66
CA SER A 640 -7.47 10.21 -46.00
C SER A 640 -6.07 10.23 -45.35
N GLY A 641 -5.17 9.27 -45.65
CA GLY A 641 -3.76 9.31 -45.23
C GLY A 641 -3.36 8.36 -44.10
N THR A 642 -4.21 7.41 -43.74
CA THR A 642 -3.88 6.39 -42.72
C THR A 642 -3.49 5.09 -43.43
N GLU A 643 -2.21 4.68 -43.34
CA GLU A 643 -1.77 3.38 -43.85
C GLU A 643 -2.41 2.25 -43.04
N LEU A 644 -3.15 1.36 -43.74
CA LEU A 644 -3.70 0.16 -43.14
C LEU A 644 -2.67 -0.97 -43.14
N PRO A 645 -2.69 -1.83 -42.14
CA PRO A 645 -1.87 -3.04 -42.12
C PRO A 645 -2.13 -3.89 -43.36
N GLY A 646 -1.08 -4.20 -44.16
CA GLY A 646 -1.17 -5.13 -45.32
C GLY A 646 -1.42 -4.50 -46.70
N GLN A 647 -1.28 -3.19 -46.83
CA GLN A 647 -1.33 -2.53 -48.17
C GLN A 647 0.05 -2.45 -48.87
N ASN A 648 1.09 -3.09 -48.33
CA ASN A 648 2.43 -3.23 -48.96
C ASN A 648 2.73 -4.69 -49.28
#